data_871424552c965bf0a44074d2988ce258
#
_entry.id   871424552c965bf0a44074d2988ce258
#
_cell.length_a   1.000
_cell.length_b   1.000
_cell.length_c   1.000
_cell.angle_alpha   90.00
_cell.angle_beta   90.00
_cell.angle_gamma   90.00
#
_symmetry.space_group_name_H-M   'P 1'
#
loop_
_entity.id
_entity.type
_entity.pdbx_description
1 polymer ?
#
loop_
_entity_poly.entity_id
_entity_poly.type
_entity_poly.pdbx_seq_one_letter_code
_entity_poly.pdbx_strand_id
1 'polypeptide(L)'
;MEAFTFAVSTQVDFPIHVKIGSLEGKQKQIPLSVLYKRPDLRHIGSIQNPTSDLFVTVQLWSDSKQLGVPMQTSYKTFKSVRAWNEWLQMPISIKDAPLSCQLAITIWDLSPFGGKGADGHYIPFGGTTVPLFDEDGKLKTGRQKCKVYRHKAADGFSSTTTPSTPPPKRRKNNAFDALGPSVEEMELERVEVLIKKHEMGEIPRIDWMDQMVFRQLERLKLNAEEAARKRAIRLKAAKNKAPETPGADGVSSDEEEIDDENFVLYIEFPRFDHPIVWTDHQYPPPPVSSYSQNAPANPNATLKPVPEVRFGPGIEGADGDGVIRIYDPEVGQTGNPCEDKHRRLIRSHRTGIMDRDLKPNPKIRDELNVIVSYEPTQDLTAEEKDLVWRFRYYLTREKRALTKFVKSVNWRDAGEAQQAVEILPKWTEIDVDDALELLGPTFDNPAVRSYAVDRLRKADDEELLLYLLQLVQALKYEESSRGDTEGAAHDSSLANFLITRAANNFKLGSYLHWYLMVECDDTSPGTLSTQRRLFARVEYYFMAELEEVSPEHRKTLLRQGELVAVLTKIAKDIRFARETRPLKIEKLKKYLKDPKNELVHIDPPLPLPLDPEVLVTGCFPEESNVFKSSLSPLHITFKTSEGRKYPILFKVGDDLRQDQLVIQIIILMDRLLQKENLDLKLTPYRILATNATAGAVQFIPSTSLSAVSAKYKSVLAYLQANNPDENEPLGVRKETMDTYVKSCAGYCVITYLLGVGDRHLENLLLAPDGHFFHADFGFILGRDPKPFAPMMKLCKEMVEGMGGTTSPQYLQFKQYCFTAYTTLRKSANLILNLFSLMVDANIPDIRVEPDKAVFKVKERFHLEMTEEEAIRHFEQLIGDSVNAIFGVVIDRLHEFVQGWRA
;
A
#
# COMPACT_ATOMS: atom_id res chain seq x y z
N MET A 1 32.68 25.79 47.71
CA MET A 1 32.23 25.80 46.33
C MET A 1 32.10 24.34 45.92
N GLU A 2 30.88 23.86 45.76
CA GLU A 2 30.70 22.50 45.18
C GLU A 2 31.25 22.52 43.73
N ALA A 3 32.06 21.58 43.38
CA ALA A 3 32.61 21.45 42.04
C ALA A 3 31.47 21.09 41.10
N PHE A 4 31.20 21.95 40.14
CA PHE A 4 30.19 21.67 39.08
C PHE A 4 30.79 20.62 38.13
N THR A 5 30.20 19.44 38.05
CA THR A 5 30.62 18.34 37.17
C THR A 5 29.77 18.37 35.89
N PHE A 6 30.40 18.33 34.73
CA PHE A 6 29.74 18.30 33.42
C PHE A 6 30.52 17.38 32.47
N ALA A 7 29.84 16.90 31.43
CA ALA A 7 30.47 16.21 30.30
C ALA A 7 30.50 17.13 29.08
N VAL A 8 31.51 16.98 28.22
CA VAL A 8 31.58 17.71 26.93
C VAL A 8 30.95 16.90 25.82
N SER A 9 30.29 17.58 24.90
CA SER A 9 29.54 16.94 23.82
C SER A 9 30.40 15.97 22.99
N THR A 10 31.63 16.33 22.70
CA THR A 10 32.59 15.54 21.91
C THR A 10 32.94 14.17 22.51
N GLN A 11 32.70 13.97 23.83
CA GLN A 11 32.94 12.70 24.54
C GLN A 11 31.71 11.80 24.59
N VAL A 12 30.56 12.28 24.12
CA VAL A 12 29.29 11.54 24.21
C VAL A 12 28.95 10.91 22.86
N ASP A 13 29.41 9.67 22.69
CA ASP A 13 29.08 8.88 21.50
C ASP A 13 27.73 8.18 21.66
N PHE A 14 26.68 9.00 21.68
CA PHE A 14 25.30 8.55 21.81
C PHE A 14 24.45 9.22 20.73
N PRO A 15 23.66 8.45 19.95
CA PRO A 15 22.81 9.03 18.93
C PRO A 15 21.80 10.01 19.54
N ILE A 16 21.47 11.05 18.82
CA ILE A 16 20.43 11.99 19.26
C ILE A 16 19.10 11.26 19.27
N HIS A 17 18.44 11.19 20.42
CA HIS A 17 17.13 10.60 20.60
C HIS A 17 16.12 11.65 21.01
N VAL A 18 14.93 11.59 20.46
CA VAL A 18 13.79 12.39 20.87
C VAL A 18 12.55 11.51 20.95
N LYS A 19 11.86 11.57 22.06
CA LYS A 19 10.56 10.93 22.23
C LYS A 19 9.46 11.89 21.86
N ILE A 20 8.64 11.49 20.93
CA ILE A 20 7.40 12.21 20.63
C ILE A 20 6.33 11.70 21.59
N GLY A 21 5.92 12.56 22.50
CA GLY A 21 4.96 12.23 23.55
C GLY A 21 3.52 12.42 23.09
N SER A 22 2.87 13.45 23.57
CA SER A 22 1.46 13.74 23.30
C SER A 22 1.24 15.13 22.71
N LEU A 23 0.24 15.24 21.87
CA LEU A 23 -0.30 16.50 21.37
C LEU A 23 -1.56 16.86 22.17
N GLU A 24 -1.53 17.98 22.87
CA GLU A 24 -2.66 18.51 23.64
C GLU A 24 -3.25 19.73 22.94
N GLY A 25 -4.56 19.86 22.96
CA GLY A 25 -5.31 20.96 22.38
C GLY A 25 -6.71 20.52 21.98
N LYS A 26 -7.63 21.47 21.89
CA LYS A 26 -9.00 21.22 21.42
C LYS A 26 -9.11 21.69 19.98
N GLN A 27 -9.50 20.78 19.10
CA GLN A 27 -9.82 21.11 17.73
C GLN A 27 -11.28 21.55 17.66
N LYS A 28 -11.52 22.76 17.18
CA LYS A 28 -12.87 23.21 16.84
C LYS A 28 -13.29 22.49 15.56
N GLN A 29 -14.55 22.07 15.47
CA GLN A 29 -15.10 21.54 14.23
C GLN A 29 -15.10 22.66 13.18
N ILE A 30 -14.50 22.40 12.05
CA ILE A 30 -14.47 23.34 10.94
C ILE A 30 -15.90 23.49 10.39
N PRO A 31 -16.45 24.71 10.29
CA PRO A 31 -17.78 24.91 9.76
C PRO A 31 -17.91 24.35 8.33
N LEU A 32 -19.04 23.71 8.03
CA LEU A 32 -19.31 23.14 6.70
C LEU A 32 -19.11 24.17 5.58
N SER A 33 -19.44 25.44 5.81
CA SER A 33 -19.24 26.51 4.84
C SER A 33 -17.76 26.74 4.46
N VAL A 34 -16.84 26.51 5.41
CA VAL A 34 -15.40 26.59 5.17
C VAL A 34 -14.90 25.34 4.43
N LEU A 35 -15.42 24.16 4.77
CA LEU A 35 -15.11 22.92 4.09
C LEU A 35 -15.60 22.90 2.63
N TYR A 36 -16.70 23.60 2.31
CA TYR A 36 -17.15 23.76 0.93
C TYR A 36 -16.24 24.69 0.12
N LYS A 37 -15.70 25.73 0.75
CA LYS A 37 -14.79 26.68 0.10
C LYS A 37 -13.34 26.15 -0.02
N ARG A 38 -12.94 25.28 0.91
CA ARG A 38 -11.59 24.68 0.99
C ARG A 38 -11.71 23.19 1.27
N PRO A 39 -11.94 22.37 0.22
CA PRO A 39 -12.05 20.93 0.35
C PRO A 39 -10.76 20.26 0.86
N ASP A 40 -9.62 20.93 0.66
CA ASP A 40 -8.29 20.54 1.17
C ASP A 40 -8.21 20.43 2.70
N LEU A 41 -9.11 21.09 3.40
CA LEU A 41 -9.23 21.00 4.87
C LEU A 41 -10.08 19.79 5.32
N ARG A 42 -10.67 19.07 4.38
CA ARG A 42 -11.51 17.92 4.70
C ARG A 42 -10.63 16.72 5.03
N HIS A 43 -10.82 16.18 6.22
CA HIS A 43 -10.22 14.90 6.63
C HIS A 43 -10.71 13.80 5.73
N ILE A 44 -9.82 13.02 5.18
CA ILE A 44 -10.11 11.75 4.56
C ILE A 44 -9.29 10.67 5.26
N GLY A 45 -9.60 10.45 6.48
CA GLY A 45 -9.42 9.17 7.08
C GLY A 45 -10.80 8.58 7.13
N SER A 46 -10.97 7.32 6.84
CA SER A 46 -12.19 6.54 7.02
C SER A 46 -13.50 7.32 7.16
N ILE A 47 -14.46 7.02 6.31
CA ILE A 47 -15.86 7.46 6.44
C ILE A 47 -16.41 7.22 7.86
N GLN A 48 -15.81 6.29 8.59
CA GLN A 48 -16.20 5.92 9.96
C GLN A 48 -15.52 6.74 11.07
N ASN A 49 -14.48 7.51 10.79
CA ASN A 49 -13.72 8.27 11.79
C ASN A 49 -13.68 9.76 11.48
N PRO A 50 -14.40 10.59 12.25
CA PRO A 50 -14.36 12.05 12.06
C PRO A 50 -13.09 12.72 12.60
N THR A 51 -12.08 11.96 12.99
CA THR A 51 -10.84 12.47 13.59
C THR A 51 -9.65 12.34 12.64
N SER A 52 -8.75 13.33 12.71
CA SER A 52 -7.51 13.41 11.94
C SER A 52 -6.60 12.23 12.18
N ASP A 53 -6.06 11.67 11.10
CA ASP A 53 -4.98 10.71 11.17
C ASP A 53 -3.66 11.47 11.10
N LEU A 54 -2.93 11.48 12.21
CA LEU A 54 -1.73 12.28 12.35
C LEU A 54 -0.49 11.41 12.48
N PHE A 55 0.61 11.87 11.92
CA PHE A 55 1.94 11.36 12.20
C PHE A 55 2.92 12.54 12.33
N VAL A 56 4.08 12.30 12.90
CA VAL A 56 5.06 13.34 13.17
C VAL A 56 6.36 13.01 12.44
N THR A 57 6.91 13.98 11.74
CA THR A 57 8.26 13.90 11.19
C THR A 57 9.20 14.80 11.97
N VAL A 58 10.40 14.33 12.20
CA VAL A 58 11.47 15.06 12.86
C VAL A 58 12.68 15.11 11.94
N GLN A 59 13.13 16.31 11.62
CA GLN A 59 14.29 16.55 10.79
C GLN A 59 15.32 17.39 11.56
N LEU A 60 16.58 16.96 11.54
CA LEU A 60 17.69 17.77 12.06
C LEU A 60 18.08 18.85 11.05
N TRP A 61 18.38 20.02 11.56
CA TRP A 61 18.86 21.17 10.80
C TRP A 61 20.01 21.84 11.53
N SER A 62 20.95 22.39 10.78
CA SER A 62 21.99 23.28 11.26
C SER A 62 22.29 24.31 10.20
N ASP A 63 22.41 25.58 10.59
CA ASP A 63 22.73 26.70 9.69
C ASP A 63 21.87 26.73 8.43
N SER A 64 20.57 26.57 8.62
CA SER A 64 19.56 26.55 7.54
C SER A 64 19.68 25.38 6.55
N LYS A 65 20.48 24.34 6.87
CA LYS A 65 20.65 23.12 6.07
C LYS A 65 20.14 21.90 6.80
N GLN A 66 19.53 20.99 6.05
CA GLN A 66 19.09 19.71 6.58
C GLN A 66 20.29 18.79 6.84
N LEU A 67 20.27 18.14 8.00
CA LEU A 67 21.24 17.14 8.42
C LEU A 67 20.59 15.74 8.42
N GLY A 68 21.07 14.88 7.54
CA GLY A 68 20.56 13.52 7.42
C GLY A 68 19.13 13.45 6.87
N VAL A 69 18.48 12.32 7.10
CA VAL A 69 17.10 12.02 6.65
C VAL A 69 16.08 12.32 7.75
N PRO A 70 14.84 12.69 7.41
CA PRO A 70 13.78 12.86 8.40
C PRO A 70 13.39 11.51 9.00
N MET A 71 13.17 11.48 10.30
CA MET A 71 12.61 10.35 11.03
C MET A 71 11.14 10.58 11.28
N GLN A 72 10.34 9.52 11.27
CA GLN A 72 8.90 9.65 11.47
C GLN A 72 8.38 8.67 12.52
N THR A 73 7.31 9.08 13.19
CA THR A 73 6.56 8.21 14.09
C THR A 73 5.67 7.26 13.33
N SER A 74 5.18 6.23 14.02
CA SER A 74 4.10 5.42 13.52
C SER A 74 2.86 6.27 13.25
N TYR A 75 2.09 5.79 12.31
CA TYR A 75 0.84 6.37 11.90
C TYR A 75 -0.28 5.91 12.85
N LYS A 76 -1.05 6.85 13.40
CA LYS A 76 -2.13 6.53 14.35
C LYS A 76 -3.38 7.35 14.11
N THR A 77 -4.50 6.67 14.14
CA THR A 77 -5.83 7.31 14.18
C THR A 77 -6.16 7.67 15.62
N PHE A 78 -6.37 8.95 15.90
CA PHE A 78 -6.66 9.43 17.24
C PHE A 78 -8.15 9.63 17.48
N LYS A 79 -8.71 8.92 18.46
CA LYS A 79 -10.11 9.09 18.86
C LYS A 79 -10.29 10.07 20.03
N SER A 80 -9.45 9.96 21.05
CA SER A 80 -9.57 10.78 22.28
C SER A 80 -8.24 11.25 22.84
N VAL A 81 -7.15 10.50 22.68
CA VAL A 81 -5.80 10.83 23.15
C VAL A 81 -4.86 10.86 21.98
N ARG A 82 -4.17 11.98 21.80
CA ARG A 82 -3.20 12.18 20.72
C ARG A 82 -1.79 11.94 21.27
N ALA A 83 -1.44 10.68 21.45
CA ALA A 83 -0.16 10.29 22.03
C ALA A 83 0.53 9.22 21.17
N TRP A 84 1.79 9.47 20.82
CA TRP A 84 2.67 8.51 20.17
C TRP A 84 3.48 7.72 21.19
N ASN A 85 4.12 8.42 22.12
CA ASN A 85 5.05 7.86 23.09
C ASN A 85 6.18 7.03 22.45
N GLU A 86 6.67 7.48 21.32
CA GLU A 86 7.69 6.79 20.52
C GLU A 86 9.01 7.51 20.56
N TRP A 87 10.09 6.74 20.79
CA TRP A 87 11.45 7.23 20.66
C TRP A 87 11.89 7.19 19.20
N LEU A 88 12.36 8.30 18.69
CA LEU A 88 13.01 8.41 17.38
C LEU A 88 14.49 8.59 17.59
N GLN A 89 15.29 7.75 16.93
CA GLN A 89 16.73 7.87 16.88
C GLN A 89 17.11 8.65 15.62
N MET A 90 17.80 9.74 15.80
CA MET A 90 18.29 10.57 14.69
C MET A 90 19.61 10.00 14.12
N PRO A 91 19.92 10.29 12.86
CA PRO A 91 21.09 9.72 12.16
C PRO A 91 22.43 10.30 12.58
N ILE A 92 22.48 11.19 13.58
CA ILE A 92 23.69 11.89 14.04
C ILE A 92 23.86 11.68 15.54
N SER A 93 25.11 11.48 15.98
CA SER A 93 25.47 11.41 17.39
C SER A 93 25.61 12.79 18.02
N ILE A 94 25.47 12.87 19.35
CA ILE A 94 25.61 14.12 20.13
C ILE A 94 27.01 14.73 19.90
N LYS A 95 28.05 13.89 19.81
CA LYS A 95 29.44 14.32 19.57
C LYS A 95 29.61 15.09 18.25
N ASP A 96 28.81 14.77 17.24
CA ASP A 96 28.90 15.33 15.89
C ASP A 96 27.88 16.46 15.65
N ALA A 97 27.07 16.79 16.65
CA ALA A 97 26.04 17.81 16.54
C ALA A 97 26.62 19.22 16.67
N PRO A 98 26.44 20.10 15.67
CA PRO A 98 26.85 21.51 15.79
C PRO A 98 25.99 22.27 16.80
N LEU A 99 26.52 23.39 17.35
CA LEU A 99 25.81 24.21 18.34
C LEU A 99 24.46 24.74 17.80
N SER A 100 24.42 25.08 16.52
CA SER A 100 23.24 25.59 15.82
C SER A 100 22.22 24.50 15.51
N CYS A 101 22.47 23.26 15.96
CA CYS A 101 21.59 22.12 15.67
C CYS A 101 20.20 22.28 16.27
N GLN A 102 19.16 22.10 15.46
CA GLN A 102 17.77 22.20 15.88
C GLN A 102 16.91 21.11 15.22
N LEU A 103 15.82 20.76 15.89
CA LEU A 103 14.86 19.77 15.46
C LEU A 103 13.62 20.47 14.89
N ALA A 104 13.41 20.37 13.60
CA ALA A 104 12.15 20.76 12.95
C ALA A 104 11.16 19.60 13.04
N ILE A 105 10.12 19.78 13.84
CA ILE A 105 9.11 18.77 14.13
C ILE A 105 7.80 19.18 13.47
N THR A 106 7.38 18.44 12.45
CA THR A 106 6.12 18.71 11.74
C THR A 106 5.12 17.59 12.01
N ILE A 107 3.93 17.98 12.40
CA ILE A 107 2.79 17.09 12.53
C ILE A 107 2.02 17.17 11.23
N TRP A 108 1.83 16.03 10.61
CA TRP A 108 1.16 15.89 9.32
C TRP A 108 -0.22 15.31 9.49
N ASP A 109 -1.14 15.83 8.72
CA ASP A 109 -2.48 15.29 8.55
C ASP A 109 -2.62 14.69 7.16
N LEU A 110 -3.18 13.49 7.08
CA LEU A 110 -3.52 12.86 5.82
C LEU A 110 -4.68 13.60 5.17
N SER A 111 -4.41 14.17 4.00
CA SER A 111 -5.44 14.77 3.16
C SER A 111 -5.30 14.25 1.74
N PRO A 112 -6.40 13.90 1.04
CA PRO A 112 -6.36 13.49 -0.36
C PRO A 112 -6.03 14.64 -1.31
N PHE A 113 -6.18 15.87 -0.82
CA PHE A 113 -5.90 17.07 -1.59
C PHE A 113 -4.54 17.60 -1.15
N GLY A 114 -3.53 17.48 -1.99
CA GLY A 114 -2.25 18.14 -1.74
C GLY A 114 -2.46 19.64 -1.54
N GLY A 115 -2.00 20.18 -0.40
CA GLY A 115 -2.00 21.63 -0.17
C GLY A 115 -1.04 22.33 -1.13
N LYS A 116 -1.33 23.59 -1.50
CA LYS A 116 -0.37 24.41 -2.27
C LYS A 116 0.96 24.48 -1.54
N GLY A 117 2.02 23.96 -2.13
CA GLY A 117 3.39 23.97 -1.60
C GLY A 117 3.80 22.75 -0.77
N ALA A 118 3.01 21.68 -0.72
CA ALA A 118 3.46 20.43 -0.14
C ALA A 118 3.91 19.45 -1.24
N ASP A 119 5.14 18.99 -1.15
CA ASP A 119 5.59 17.82 -1.92
C ASP A 119 4.85 16.59 -1.37
N GLY A 120 3.78 16.18 -2.05
CA GLY A 120 3.00 15.00 -1.68
C GLY A 120 1.64 15.29 -1.05
N HIS A 121 0.96 14.24 -0.68
CA HIS A 121 -0.42 14.21 -0.19
C HIS A 121 -0.59 14.53 1.31
N TYR A 122 0.35 15.26 1.93
CA TYR A 122 0.30 15.61 3.35
C TYR A 122 0.03 17.10 3.54
N ILE A 123 -0.89 17.42 4.44
CA ILE A 123 -1.10 18.81 4.88
C ILE A 123 -0.45 18.96 6.26
N PRO A 124 0.36 20.01 6.50
CA PRO A 124 0.88 20.26 7.81
C PRO A 124 -0.26 20.60 8.76
N PHE A 125 -0.51 19.73 9.74
CA PHE A 125 -1.38 20.03 10.87
C PHE A 125 -0.78 21.17 11.68
N GLY A 126 0.51 21.16 11.84
CA GLY A 126 1.29 22.22 12.47
C GLY A 126 2.73 21.80 12.69
N GLY A 127 3.59 22.76 12.95
CA GLY A 127 5.01 22.55 13.15
C GLY A 127 5.54 23.27 14.37
N THR A 128 6.69 22.82 14.86
CA THR A 128 7.46 23.43 15.93
C THR A 128 8.94 23.12 15.75
N THR A 129 9.80 24.10 16.05
CA THR A 129 11.27 23.98 15.92
C THR A 129 11.90 24.11 17.29
N VAL A 130 12.70 23.15 17.68
CA VAL A 130 13.32 23.04 19.00
C VAL A 130 14.83 23.05 18.85
N PRO A 131 15.56 24.04 19.39
CA PRO A 131 17.02 23.96 19.41
C PRO A 131 17.46 22.81 20.33
N LEU A 132 18.49 22.08 19.89
CA LEU A 132 19.06 20.94 20.65
C LEU A 132 19.81 21.40 21.89
N PHE A 133 20.54 22.48 21.76
CA PHE A 133 21.27 23.15 22.86
C PHE A 133 20.49 24.38 23.34
N ASP A 134 20.65 24.76 24.59
CA ASP A 134 20.12 26.00 25.14
C ASP A 134 21.06 27.21 24.85
N GLU A 135 20.70 28.39 25.34
CA GLU A 135 21.48 29.61 25.15
C GLU A 135 22.87 29.55 25.83
N ASP A 136 23.02 28.70 26.87
CA ASP A 136 24.28 28.44 27.56
C ASP A 136 25.09 27.31 26.92
N GLY A 137 24.65 26.75 25.79
CA GLY A 137 25.31 25.65 25.11
C GLY A 137 25.14 24.29 25.81
N LYS A 138 24.16 24.14 26.71
CA LYS A 138 23.84 22.87 27.37
C LYS A 138 22.85 22.07 26.54
N LEU A 139 23.09 20.78 26.41
CA LEU A 139 22.16 19.86 25.77
C LEU A 139 20.82 19.83 26.53
N LYS A 140 19.72 19.99 25.81
CA LYS A 140 18.37 19.87 26.39
C LYS A 140 18.08 18.44 26.84
N THR A 141 17.53 18.29 28.04
CA THR A 141 17.18 17.01 28.63
C THR A 141 15.75 16.99 29.15
N GLY A 142 15.17 15.79 29.27
CA GLY A 142 13.86 15.61 29.86
C GLY A 142 12.70 16.14 29.01
N ARG A 143 11.55 16.35 29.67
CA ARG A 143 10.30 16.70 28.98
C ARG A 143 10.27 18.20 28.63
N GLN A 144 10.00 18.48 27.36
CA GLN A 144 9.87 19.82 26.81
C GLN A 144 8.43 20.06 26.35
N LYS A 145 7.94 21.28 26.57
CA LYS A 145 6.62 21.74 26.13
C LYS A 145 6.79 22.65 24.93
N CYS A 146 6.34 22.23 23.77
CA CYS A 146 6.56 22.92 22.51
C CYS A 146 5.24 23.49 21.98
N LYS A 147 5.20 24.77 21.65
CA LYS A 147 4.05 25.38 20.99
C LYS A 147 3.98 24.89 19.55
N VAL A 148 2.80 24.52 19.08
CA VAL A 148 2.57 24.10 17.70
C VAL A 148 1.92 25.25 16.92
N TYR A 149 2.54 25.58 15.77
CA TYR A 149 2.03 26.58 14.83
C TYR A 149 1.15 25.91 13.80
N ARG A 150 -0.13 26.23 13.81
CA ARG A 150 -1.13 25.60 12.95
C ARG A 150 -0.89 25.90 11.48
N HIS A 151 -1.17 24.89 10.64
CA HIS A 151 -1.09 24.96 9.17
C HIS A 151 0.29 25.38 8.60
N LYS A 152 1.32 25.28 9.42
CA LYS A 152 2.70 25.53 9.00
C LYS A 152 3.55 24.30 9.27
N ALA A 153 4.35 23.89 8.29
CA ALA A 153 5.42 22.95 8.53
C ALA A 153 6.52 23.62 9.37
N ALA A 154 7.20 22.86 10.20
CA ALA A 154 8.36 23.36 10.92
C ALA A 154 9.49 23.64 9.91
N ASP A 155 10.15 24.77 10.08
CA ASP A 155 11.37 25.10 9.36
C ASP A 155 12.57 25.05 10.30
N GLY A 156 13.72 24.69 9.77
CA GLY A 156 14.99 24.64 10.50
C GLY A 156 15.90 25.81 10.18
N PHE A 157 15.36 26.92 9.71
CA PHE A 157 16.16 28.12 9.43
C PHE A 157 16.69 28.79 10.69
N SER A 158 17.79 29.48 10.61
CA SER A 158 18.38 30.24 11.73
C SER A 158 17.38 31.21 12.35
N SER A 159 16.51 31.83 11.53
CA SER A 159 15.36 32.61 11.97
C SER A 159 14.06 31.83 11.73
N THR A 160 13.80 30.82 12.55
CA THR A 160 12.62 29.97 12.37
C THR A 160 11.30 30.73 12.57
N THR A 161 10.29 30.41 11.74
CA THR A 161 8.93 30.95 11.88
C THR A 161 8.08 30.14 12.87
N THR A 162 8.61 29.02 13.36
CA THR A 162 7.90 28.08 14.24
C THR A 162 8.66 27.75 15.54
N PRO A 163 9.17 28.75 16.30
CA PRO A 163 9.95 28.47 17.49
C PRO A 163 9.12 27.77 18.56
N SER A 164 9.67 26.74 19.20
CA SER A 164 8.98 25.95 20.23
C SER A 164 8.57 26.79 21.46
N THR A 165 9.36 27.80 21.79
CA THR A 165 9.09 28.78 22.83
C THR A 165 8.81 30.11 22.13
N PRO A 166 7.56 30.59 22.14
CA PRO A 166 7.25 31.87 21.53
C PRO A 166 7.99 32.98 22.27
N PRO A 167 8.48 33.99 21.56
CA PRO A 167 9.00 35.19 22.22
C PRO A 167 7.93 35.77 23.13
N PRO A 168 8.31 36.39 24.29
CA PRO A 168 7.38 36.89 25.23
C PRO A 168 6.41 37.88 24.57
N LYS A 169 5.10 37.60 24.66
CA LYS A 169 4.05 38.49 24.10
C LYS A 169 4.27 39.88 24.67
N ARG A 170 4.66 40.83 23.84
CA ARG A 170 4.58 42.25 24.21
C ARG A 170 3.12 42.50 24.58
N ARG A 171 2.85 42.87 25.86
CA ARG A 171 1.52 43.23 26.30
C ARG A 171 1.00 44.38 25.43
N LYS A 172 -0.10 44.18 24.74
CA LYS A 172 -0.86 45.19 24.03
C LYS A 172 -1.48 46.15 25.07
N ASN A 173 -0.64 46.98 25.63
CA ASN A 173 -1.12 48.08 26.46
C ASN A 173 -0.29 49.29 26.08
N ASN A 174 -0.60 49.91 24.95
CA ASN A 174 -0.45 51.35 24.73
C ASN A 174 -0.84 51.74 23.32
N ALA A 175 -1.61 52.79 23.19
CA ALA A 175 -2.07 53.42 21.95
C ALA A 175 -0.99 53.95 21.00
N PHE A 176 0.29 53.51 21.15
CA PHE A 176 1.46 53.88 20.35
C PHE A 176 1.94 52.79 19.36
N ASP A 177 1.35 51.61 19.35
CA ASP A 177 1.66 50.59 18.39
C ASP A 177 0.92 50.77 17.04
N ALA A 178 0.27 51.90 16.83
CA ALA A 178 -0.36 52.27 15.56
C ALA A 178 0.64 52.77 14.46
N LEU A 179 1.90 52.91 14.79
CA LEU A 179 2.93 53.12 13.78
C LEU A 179 3.50 51.75 13.38
N GLY A 180 3.20 51.33 12.18
CA GLY A 180 3.71 50.10 11.58
C GLY A 180 5.25 49.98 11.65
N PRO A 181 5.83 48.84 11.26
CA PRO A 181 7.28 48.63 11.26
C PRO A 181 8.01 49.78 10.55
N SER A 182 9.17 50.17 11.05
CA SER A 182 9.98 51.22 10.40
C SER A 182 10.43 50.75 9.02
N VAL A 183 10.75 51.68 8.12
CA VAL A 183 11.24 51.37 6.77
C VAL A 183 12.47 50.46 6.85
N GLU A 184 13.34 50.71 7.85
CA GLU A 184 14.54 49.92 8.10
C GLU A 184 14.25 48.51 8.58
N GLU A 185 13.19 48.32 9.41
CA GLU A 185 12.74 46.99 9.85
C GLU A 185 12.13 46.20 8.68
N MET A 186 11.36 46.84 7.79
CA MET A 186 10.83 46.21 6.59
C MET A 186 11.89 45.83 5.57
N GLU A 187 12.93 46.67 5.38
CA GLU A 187 14.07 46.36 4.52
C GLU A 187 14.92 45.22 5.10
N LEU A 188 15.11 45.17 6.39
CA LEU A 188 15.81 44.08 7.07
C LEU A 188 15.09 42.77 6.86
N GLU A 189 13.78 42.72 7.08
CA GLU A 189 12.95 41.53 6.87
C GLU A 189 13.02 41.05 5.40
N ARG A 190 12.97 41.98 4.45
CA ARG A 190 13.10 41.66 3.00
C ARG A 190 14.45 41.04 2.66
N VAL A 191 15.55 41.59 3.20
CA VAL A 191 16.89 41.06 2.98
C VAL A 191 17.04 39.69 3.66
N GLU A 192 16.51 39.51 4.84
CA GLU A 192 16.53 38.20 5.52
C GLU A 192 15.77 37.10 4.73
N VAL A 193 14.66 37.44 4.10
CA VAL A 193 13.96 36.53 3.20
C VAL A 193 14.80 36.16 1.98
N LEU A 194 15.53 37.13 1.38
CA LEU A 194 16.42 36.87 0.25
C LEU A 194 17.61 36.00 0.65
N ILE A 195 18.17 36.19 1.84
CA ILE A 195 19.27 35.38 2.36
C ILE A 195 18.82 33.95 2.61
N LYS A 196 17.61 33.74 3.16
CA LYS A 196 17.04 32.40 3.29
C LYS A 196 16.94 31.68 1.94
N LYS A 197 16.48 32.36 0.89
CA LYS A 197 16.44 31.81 -0.47
C LYS A 197 17.80 31.48 -1.03
N HIS A 198 18.78 32.31 -0.75
CA HIS A 198 20.17 32.06 -1.12
C HIS A 198 20.76 30.85 -0.37
N GLU A 199 20.53 30.74 0.93
CA GLU A 199 20.92 29.58 1.74
C GLU A 199 20.30 28.28 1.26
N MET A 200 19.02 28.32 0.82
CA MET A 200 18.29 27.20 0.25
C MET A 200 18.73 26.81 -1.17
N GLY A 201 19.59 27.65 -1.82
CA GLY A 201 20.02 27.41 -3.19
C GLY A 201 19.00 27.83 -4.27
N GLU A 202 17.91 28.50 -3.90
CA GLU A 202 16.95 29.08 -4.86
C GLU A 202 17.55 30.27 -5.64
N ILE A 203 18.52 30.94 -5.06
CA ILE A 203 19.26 32.03 -5.68
C ILE A 203 20.70 31.56 -5.92
N PRO A 204 21.25 31.73 -7.15
CA PRO A 204 22.62 31.32 -7.46
C PRO A 204 23.64 32.11 -6.65
N ARG A 205 24.71 31.44 -6.21
CA ARG A 205 25.82 32.07 -5.50
C ARG A 205 26.68 32.86 -6.45
N ILE A 206 26.87 34.16 -6.15
CA ILE A 206 27.71 35.07 -6.88
C ILE A 206 28.58 35.83 -5.86
N ASP A 207 29.81 35.39 -5.64
CA ASP A 207 30.68 35.80 -4.52
C ASP A 207 30.79 37.32 -4.31
N TRP A 208 30.93 38.10 -5.37
CA TRP A 208 31.06 39.55 -5.23
C TRP A 208 29.75 40.22 -4.81
N MET A 209 28.61 39.68 -5.28
CA MET A 209 27.28 40.20 -4.97
C MET A 209 26.87 39.78 -3.57
N ASP A 210 27.14 38.53 -3.20
CA ASP A 210 26.84 37.96 -1.89
C ASP A 210 27.56 38.75 -0.78
N GLN A 211 28.86 39.13 -0.99
CA GLN A 211 29.61 39.97 -0.06
C GLN A 211 28.99 41.36 0.09
N MET A 212 28.45 41.95 -0.97
CA MET A 212 27.72 43.22 -0.88
C MET A 212 26.43 43.11 -0.08
N VAL A 213 25.67 42.05 -0.31
CA VAL A 213 24.42 41.80 0.42
C VAL A 213 24.66 41.55 1.90
N PHE A 214 25.67 40.75 2.24
CA PHE A 214 26.04 40.53 3.65
C PHE A 214 26.51 41.83 4.36
N ARG A 215 27.29 42.67 3.68
CA ARG A 215 27.65 44.00 4.23
C ARG A 215 26.41 44.91 4.40
N GLN A 216 25.47 44.85 3.48
CA GLN A 216 24.21 45.59 3.60
C GLN A 216 23.37 45.08 4.74
N LEU A 217 23.28 43.75 4.95
CA LEU A 217 22.60 43.14 6.07
C LEU A 217 23.17 43.63 7.42
N GLU A 218 24.51 43.66 7.58
CA GLU A 218 25.15 44.16 8.79
C GLU A 218 24.79 45.63 9.06
N ARG A 219 24.81 46.47 8.02
CA ARG A 219 24.37 47.87 8.14
C ARG A 219 22.92 48.01 8.54
N LEU A 220 22.02 47.21 7.93
CA LEU A 220 20.60 47.23 8.23
C LEU A 220 20.33 46.77 9.68
N LYS A 221 21.05 45.75 10.15
CA LYS A 221 20.94 45.27 11.56
C LYS A 221 21.37 46.37 12.53
N LEU A 222 22.52 47.05 12.29
CA LEU A 222 22.96 48.17 13.13
C LEU A 222 21.96 49.34 13.13
N ASN A 223 21.43 49.70 11.96
CA ASN A 223 20.43 50.75 11.80
C ASN A 223 19.10 50.39 12.52
N ALA A 224 18.66 49.13 12.40
CA ALA A 224 17.47 48.64 13.08
C ALA A 224 17.64 48.64 14.62
N GLU A 225 18.81 48.25 15.11
CA GLU A 225 19.13 48.35 16.56
C GLU A 225 19.17 49.78 17.04
N GLU A 226 19.76 50.71 16.30
CA GLU A 226 19.74 52.15 16.66
C GLU A 226 18.32 52.73 16.60
N ALA A 227 17.52 52.34 15.58
CA ALA A 227 16.14 52.76 15.48
C ALA A 227 15.33 52.23 16.67
N ALA A 228 15.53 50.97 17.06
CA ALA A 228 14.91 50.36 18.24
C ALA A 228 15.34 51.06 19.53
N ARG A 229 16.61 51.43 19.71
CA ARG A 229 17.11 52.20 20.83
C ARG A 229 16.50 53.62 20.89
N LYS A 230 16.46 54.33 19.76
CA LYS A 230 15.83 55.67 19.63
C LYS A 230 14.32 55.57 19.93
N ARG A 231 13.64 54.50 19.48
CA ARG A 231 12.23 54.23 19.78
C ARG A 231 11.98 53.95 21.30
N ALA A 232 12.87 53.15 21.92
CA ALA A 232 12.82 52.87 23.33
C ALA A 232 13.03 54.14 24.21
N ILE A 233 13.94 55.04 23.79
CA ILE A 233 14.16 56.35 24.46
C ILE A 233 12.94 57.27 24.31
N ARG A 234 12.34 57.36 23.12
CA ARG A 234 11.10 58.11 22.87
C ARG A 234 9.92 57.56 23.65
N LEU A 235 9.80 56.23 23.77
CA LEU A 235 8.79 55.58 24.60
C LEU A 235 8.96 55.87 26.10
N LYS A 236 10.20 55.93 26.59
CA LYS A 236 10.50 56.32 27.97
C LYS A 236 10.16 57.79 28.22
N ALA A 237 10.43 58.67 27.25
CA ALA A 237 10.14 60.09 27.31
C ALA A 237 8.62 60.40 27.21
N ALA A 238 7.87 59.61 26.44
CA ALA A 238 6.42 59.72 26.30
C ALA A 238 5.65 59.18 27.53
N LYS A 239 6.19 58.18 28.23
CA LYS A 239 5.59 57.67 29.49
C LYS A 239 5.59 58.71 30.63
N ASN A 240 6.42 59.72 30.53
CA ASN A 240 6.48 60.79 31.51
C ASN A 240 5.55 61.99 31.20
N LYS A 241 4.73 61.92 30.16
CA LYS A 241 3.84 63.03 29.73
C LYS A 241 2.49 62.56 29.26
N ALA A 242 1.65 61.94 30.05
CA ALA A 242 0.24 61.73 29.63
C ALA A 242 -0.72 61.78 30.83
N PRO A 243 -1.76 62.59 30.79
CA PRO A 243 -2.96 62.41 31.65
C PRO A 243 -4.05 61.64 30.86
N GLU A 244 -4.85 60.93 31.65
CA GLU A 244 -5.97 60.08 31.22
C GLU A 244 -7.15 60.87 30.66
N THR A 245 -7.88 60.37 29.70
CA THR A 245 -9.36 60.44 29.58
C THR A 245 -9.91 59.38 28.58
N PRO A 246 -11.16 58.91 28.81
CA PRO A 246 -11.72 57.75 28.15
C PRO A 246 -12.74 58.08 27.04
N GLY A 247 -12.94 57.14 26.15
CA GLY A 247 -14.21 56.96 25.44
C GLY A 247 -14.21 57.20 23.95
N ALA A 248 -14.52 56.21 23.20
CA ALA A 248 -15.66 56.08 22.29
C ALA A 248 -15.44 54.98 21.22
N ASP A 249 -16.51 54.29 20.97
CA ASP A 249 -16.72 53.18 20.04
C ASP A 249 -16.34 53.49 18.56
N GLY A 250 -15.72 52.56 17.94
CA GLY A 250 -15.47 52.55 16.49
C GLY A 250 -15.52 51.12 15.95
N VAL A 251 -16.55 50.87 15.18
CA VAL A 251 -16.84 49.64 14.42
C VAL A 251 -15.62 49.12 13.67
N SER A 252 -15.18 47.94 14.00
CA SER A 252 -14.17 47.21 13.28
C SER A 252 -14.82 46.27 12.24
N SER A 253 -14.38 46.37 11.02
CA SER A 253 -14.64 45.40 9.95
C SER A 253 -14.16 44.01 10.37
N ASP A 254 -15.09 43.07 10.41
CA ASP A 254 -14.84 41.65 10.68
C ASP A 254 -14.00 40.99 9.59
N GLU A 255 -12.69 41.05 9.75
CA GLU A 255 -11.83 39.93 9.37
C GLU A 255 -11.79 39.02 10.59
N GLU A 256 -12.55 37.92 10.57
CA GLU A 256 -12.48 36.89 11.59
C GLU A 256 -11.03 36.36 11.64
N GLU A 257 -10.22 36.90 12.54
CA GLU A 257 -9.01 36.28 13.04
C GLU A 257 -9.46 34.94 13.62
N ILE A 258 -9.08 33.87 12.90
CA ILE A 258 -9.20 32.49 13.38
C ILE A 258 -8.42 32.41 14.67
N ASP A 259 -9.17 32.45 15.78
CA ASP A 259 -8.70 32.42 17.15
C ASP A 259 -7.67 31.28 17.31
N ASP A 260 -6.47 31.61 17.76
CA ASP A 260 -5.33 30.74 17.96
C ASP A 260 -5.72 29.53 18.80
N GLU A 261 -6.00 28.39 18.13
CA GLU A 261 -6.10 27.10 18.80
C GLU A 261 -4.74 26.77 19.41
N ASN A 262 -4.60 26.89 20.70
CA ASN A 262 -3.34 26.64 21.40
C ASN A 262 -3.08 25.13 21.48
N PHE A 263 -2.38 24.59 20.49
CA PHE A 263 -1.87 23.23 20.53
C PHE A 263 -0.46 23.21 21.10
N VAL A 264 -0.20 22.20 21.92
CA VAL A 264 1.08 21.95 22.56
C VAL A 264 1.52 20.51 22.30
N LEU A 265 2.71 20.36 21.78
CA LEU A 265 3.37 19.07 21.62
C LEU A 265 4.35 18.85 22.79
N TYR A 266 4.22 17.75 23.47
CA TYR A 266 5.18 17.32 24.46
C TYR A 266 6.19 16.35 23.83
N ILE A 267 7.45 16.70 23.94
CA ILE A 267 8.56 15.84 23.54
C ILE A 267 9.46 15.57 24.76
N GLU A 268 10.27 14.55 24.70
CA GLU A 268 11.20 14.23 25.77
C GLU A 268 12.56 13.87 25.19
N PHE A 269 13.60 14.49 25.73
CA PHE A 269 14.99 14.15 25.48
C PHE A 269 15.49 13.17 26.54
N PRO A 270 16.51 12.34 26.22
CA PRO A 270 17.19 11.50 27.21
C PRO A 270 17.66 12.34 28.39
N ARG A 271 17.71 11.74 29.57
CA ARG A 271 18.28 12.34 30.78
C ARG A 271 19.66 11.75 31.02
N PHE A 272 20.58 12.58 31.39
CA PHE A 272 21.96 12.23 31.71
C PHE A 272 22.24 12.60 33.15
N ASP A 273 23.13 11.88 33.81
CA ASP A 273 23.52 12.14 35.23
C ASP A 273 24.23 13.48 35.38
N HIS A 274 24.95 13.92 34.36
CA HIS A 274 25.60 15.22 34.32
C HIS A 274 25.13 16.06 33.12
N PRO A 275 25.09 17.38 33.25
CA PRO A 275 24.81 18.25 32.10
C PRO A 275 25.88 18.08 31.03
N ILE A 276 25.47 18.01 29.76
CA ILE A 276 26.37 17.94 28.60
C ILE A 276 26.48 19.35 28.03
N VAL A 277 27.72 19.84 27.96
CA VAL A 277 28.03 21.17 27.40
C VAL A 277 28.66 20.99 26.03
N TRP A 278 28.18 21.75 25.06
CA TRP A 278 28.73 21.71 23.70
C TRP A 278 30.17 22.21 23.66
N THR A 279 31.00 21.50 22.92
CA THR A 279 32.37 21.91 22.57
C THR A 279 32.62 21.59 21.11
N ASP A 280 33.39 22.47 20.46
CA ASP A 280 33.77 22.27 19.07
C ASP A 280 34.75 21.10 18.92
N HIS A 281 34.62 20.35 17.83
CA HIS A 281 35.52 19.27 17.52
C HIS A 281 36.83 19.80 16.98
N GLN A 282 37.91 19.64 17.74
CA GLN A 282 39.26 19.98 17.23
C GLN A 282 39.73 18.81 16.36
N TYR A 283 39.60 18.92 15.07
CA TYR A 283 40.20 17.98 14.15
C TYR A 283 41.73 18.26 14.12
N PRO A 284 42.59 17.30 14.47
CA PRO A 284 44.01 17.46 14.25
C PRO A 284 44.21 17.65 12.74
N PRO A 285 45.04 18.64 12.31
CA PRO A 285 45.35 18.82 10.91
C PRO A 285 45.86 17.49 10.35
N PRO A 286 45.45 17.07 9.13
CA PRO A 286 45.96 15.85 8.55
C PRO A 286 47.50 15.93 8.53
N PRO A 287 48.19 14.82 8.90
CA PRO A 287 49.63 14.81 8.99
C PRO A 287 50.23 14.93 7.57
N VAL A 288 50.34 16.16 7.08
CA VAL A 288 50.89 16.48 5.75
C VAL A 288 52.36 16.07 5.67
N SER A 289 53.04 15.93 6.81
CA SER A 289 54.46 15.61 6.88
C SER A 289 54.81 14.14 6.62
N SER A 290 53.85 13.20 6.71
CA SER A 290 54.14 11.76 6.53
C SER A 290 54.25 11.33 5.07
N TYR A 291 53.70 12.13 4.14
CA TYR A 291 53.79 11.82 2.72
C TYR A 291 55.03 12.34 2.02
N SER A 292 55.72 13.35 2.58
CA SER A 292 56.91 13.95 1.94
C SER A 292 58.22 13.36 2.46
N GLN A 293 58.25 12.68 3.58
CA GLN A 293 59.51 12.16 4.16
C GLN A 293 59.80 10.68 3.88
N ASN A 294 58.86 9.94 3.38
CA ASN A 294 59.03 8.52 3.06
C ASN A 294 58.67 8.16 1.59
N ALA A 295 59.03 9.01 0.65
CA ALA A 295 59.12 8.56 -0.73
C ALA A 295 60.28 7.59 -0.83
N PRO A 296 60.04 6.28 -1.06
CA PRO A 296 61.17 5.36 -1.23
C PRO A 296 61.91 5.73 -2.51
N ALA A 297 63.21 5.87 -2.38
CA ALA A 297 64.14 6.06 -3.46
C ALA A 297 64.28 4.85 -4.39
N ASN A 298 63.25 3.97 -4.40
CA ASN A 298 63.25 2.74 -5.17
C ASN A 298 62.16 2.77 -6.22
N PRO A 299 62.44 2.86 -7.54
CA PRO A 299 61.48 2.94 -8.60
C PRO A 299 60.64 1.67 -8.78
N ASN A 300 60.88 0.60 -8.01
CA ASN A 300 60.13 -0.68 -8.03
C ASN A 300 59.26 -0.89 -6.79
N ALA A 301 59.08 0.12 -5.92
CA ALA A 301 58.10 -0.01 -4.83
C ALA A 301 56.71 0.01 -5.42
N THR A 302 56.07 -1.14 -5.36
CA THR A 302 54.64 -1.31 -5.67
C THR A 302 53.82 -0.31 -4.88
N LEU A 303 53.13 0.59 -5.56
CA LEU A 303 52.14 1.49 -4.98
C LEU A 303 51.25 0.65 -4.07
N LYS A 304 51.22 0.98 -2.76
CA LYS A 304 50.25 0.39 -1.85
C LYS A 304 48.86 0.70 -2.45
N PRO A 305 48.00 -0.29 -2.62
CA PRO A 305 46.67 -0.04 -3.10
C PRO A 305 46.00 0.99 -2.18
N VAL A 306 45.30 1.95 -2.78
CA VAL A 306 44.50 2.93 -2.07
C VAL A 306 43.60 2.14 -1.10
N PRO A 307 43.48 2.55 0.18
CA PRO A 307 42.66 1.80 1.14
C PRO A 307 41.25 1.64 0.61
N GLU A 308 40.79 0.42 0.63
CA GLU A 308 39.48 0.03 0.10
C GLU A 308 38.38 0.77 0.86
N VAL A 309 37.61 1.60 0.15
CA VAL A 309 36.49 2.33 0.74
C VAL A 309 35.34 1.35 0.91
N ARG A 310 35.04 0.94 2.15
CA ARG A 310 33.94 0.04 2.46
C ARG A 310 32.68 0.83 2.80
N PHE A 311 31.59 0.56 2.08
CA PHE A 311 30.29 1.18 2.31
C PHE A 311 29.33 0.19 3.00
N GLY A 312 28.55 0.68 3.95
CA GLY A 312 27.43 -0.04 4.54
C GLY A 312 27.15 0.36 5.99
N PRO A 313 25.88 0.37 6.42
CA PRO A 313 25.54 0.54 7.82
C PRO A 313 25.99 -0.72 8.60
N GLY A 314 26.67 -0.54 9.71
CA GLY A 314 26.98 -1.61 10.65
C GLY A 314 28.36 -2.27 10.56
N ILE A 315 29.34 -1.71 9.88
CA ILE A 315 30.73 -2.15 10.00
C ILE A 315 31.43 -1.30 11.05
N GLU A 316 31.36 -1.74 12.31
CA GLU A 316 32.25 -1.30 13.36
C GLU A 316 33.65 -1.83 13.04
N GLY A 317 34.48 -1.05 12.42
CA GLY A 317 35.92 -1.28 12.34
C GLY A 317 36.52 -0.76 13.62
N ALA A 318 36.89 -1.66 14.50
CA ALA A 318 37.84 -1.36 15.56
C ALA A 318 39.17 -1.06 14.89
N ASP A 319 39.45 0.23 14.66
CA ASP A 319 40.77 0.82 14.63
C ASP A 319 40.61 2.25 14.08
N GLY A 320 40.95 3.21 14.89
CA GLY A 320 40.74 4.63 14.73
C GLY A 320 41.55 5.33 13.61
N ASP A 321 41.54 4.79 12.42
CA ASP A 321 41.98 5.49 11.23
C ASP A 321 40.79 6.21 10.60
N GLY A 322 40.85 7.55 10.60
CA GLY A 322 39.81 8.43 10.10
C GLY A 322 39.57 8.28 8.59
N VAL A 323 38.97 7.15 8.21
CA VAL A 323 38.55 6.92 6.83
C VAL A 323 37.20 7.61 6.61
N ILE A 324 37.21 8.68 5.85
CA ILE A 324 35.97 9.35 5.41
C ILE A 324 35.30 8.46 4.36
N ARG A 325 34.07 8.02 4.62
CA ARG A 325 33.28 7.29 3.63
C ARG A 325 32.71 8.28 2.62
N ILE A 326 33.14 8.14 1.38
CA ILE A 326 32.58 8.90 0.26
C ILE A 326 31.52 8.02 -0.41
N TYR A 327 30.32 8.54 -0.59
CA TYR A 327 29.28 7.87 -1.35
C TYR A 327 29.70 7.81 -2.83
N ASP A 328 29.79 6.60 -3.36
CA ASP A 328 30.00 6.38 -4.79
C ASP A 328 28.64 6.17 -5.46
N PRO A 329 28.16 7.09 -6.28
CA PRO A 329 26.88 6.95 -6.99
C PRO A 329 26.88 5.79 -8.00
N GLU A 330 28.03 5.22 -8.34
CA GLU A 330 28.13 4.10 -9.27
C GLU A 330 27.94 2.73 -8.59
N VAL A 331 28.07 2.62 -7.28
CA VAL A 331 27.94 1.35 -6.53
C VAL A 331 26.54 0.73 -6.62
N GLY A 332 25.50 1.54 -6.91
CA GLY A 332 24.13 1.04 -7.12
C GLY A 332 23.77 0.74 -8.57
N GLN A 333 24.68 0.95 -9.52
CA GLN A 333 24.37 0.70 -10.93
C GLN A 333 24.64 -0.76 -11.28
N THR A 334 23.57 -1.48 -11.62
CA THR A 334 23.63 -2.90 -12.03
C THR A 334 24.14 -3.11 -13.46
N GLY A 335 24.39 -2.04 -14.22
CA GLY A 335 24.86 -2.04 -15.60
C GLY A 335 26.23 -1.40 -15.77
N ASN A 336 27.00 -1.88 -16.76
CA ASN A 336 28.26 -1.26 -17.17
C ASN A 336 27.98 0.01 -18.01
N PRO A 337 28.30 1.23 -17.55
CA PRO A 337 28.04 2.46 -18.30
C PRO A 337 28.68 2.47 -19.69
N CYS A 338 29.83 1.82 -19.87
CA CYS A 338 30.51 1.71 -21.16
C CYS A 338 29.75 0.81 -22.15
N GLU A 339 29.19 -0.30 -21.67
CA GLU A 339 28.35 -1.17 -22.49
C GLU A 339 27.04 -0.47 -22.87
N ASP A 340 26.42 0.22 -21.96
CA ASP A 340 25.19 0.99 -22.22
C ASP A 340 25.44 2.11 -23.24
N LYS A 341 26.58 2.78 -23.16
CA LYS A 341 26.98 3.76 -24.17
C LYS A 341 27.27 3.11 -25.51
N HIS A 342 27.96 1.98 -25.52
CA HIS A 342 28.25 1.21 -26.74
C HIS A 342 26.96 0.75 -27.41
N ARG A 343 26.02 0.21 -26.67
CA ARG A 343 24.70 -0.21 -27.17
C ARG A 343 23.91 0.96 -27.72
N ARG A 344 23.89 2.09 -27.03
CA ARG A 344 23.25 3.32 -27.55
C ARG A 344 23.84 3.77 -28.86
N LEU A 345 25.16 3.73 -29.02
CA LEU A 345 25.83 4.08 -30.27
C LEU A 345 25.47 3.10 -31.40
N ILE A 346 25.46 1.79 -31.13
CA ILE A 346 25.06 0.78 -32.10
C ILE A 346 23.60 0.96 -32.53
N ARG A 347 22.70 1.22 -31.57
CA ARG A 347 21.28 1.44 -31.85
C ARG A 347 21.06 2.75 -32.60
N SER A 348 21.73 3.86 -32.22
CA SER A 348 21.59 5.16 -32.88
C SER A 348 22.02 5.17 -34.35
N HIS A 349 23.04 4.38 -34.71
CA HIS A 349 23.46 4.25 -36.11
C HIS A 349 22.45 3.50 -37.00
N ARG A 350 21.48 2.81 -36.38
CA ARG A 350 20.43 2.03 -37.11
C ARG A 350 19.07 2.71 -37.09
N THR A 351 18.97 3.93 -36.61
CA THR A 351 17.71 4.72 -36.60
C THR A 351 17.50 5.32 -37.98
N GLY A 352 16.93 4.57 -38.90
CA GLY A 352 16.66 5.08 -40.21
C GLY A 352 15.64 4.30 -41.01
N ILE A 353 15.36 4.81 -42.20
CA ILE A 353 14.45 4.25 -43.17
C ILE A 353 14.75 2.78 -43.47
N MET A 354 16.01 2.35 -43.34
CA MET A 354 16.49 1.00 -43.57
C MET A 354 15.94 -0.06 -42.58
N ASP A 355 15.60 0.30 -41.37
CA ASP A 355 15.06 -0.68 -40.39
C ASP A 355 13.59 -1.05 -40.65
N ARG A 356 12.84 -0.21 -41.38
CA ARG A 356 11.40 -0.45 -41.64
C ARG A 356 11.14 -1.66 -42.52
N ASP A 357 12.06 -1.93 -43.45
CA ASP A 357 11.92 -3.02 -44.42
C ASP A 357 12.75 -4.27 -44.05
N LEU A 358 13.39 -4.25 -42.86
CA LEU A 358 14.24 -5.31 -42.40
C LEU A 358 13.42 -6.57 -42.07
N LYS A 359 13.74 -7.68 -42.71
CA LYS A 359 13.12 -9.00 -42.48
C LYS A 359 14.14 -9.94 -41.82
N PRO A 360 13.75 -10.70 -40.78
CA PRO A 360 14.62 -11.70 -40.20
C PRO A 360 14.85 -12.86 -41.15
N ASN A 361 16.07 -13.43 -41.13
CA ASN A 361 16.32 -14.71 -41.75
C ASN A 361 15.68 -15.86 -40.96
N PRO A 362 15.56 -17.08 -41.43
CA PRO A 362 14.89 -18.16 -40.73
C PRO A 362 15.41 -18.40 -39.31
N LYS A 363 16.74 -18.39 -39.11
CA LYS A 363 17.35 -18.59 -37.79
C LYS A 363 16.97 -17.50 -36.81
N ILE A 364 17.08 -16.24 -37.22
CA ILE A 364 16.70 -15.09 -36.40
C ILE A 364 15.19 -15.08 -36.11
N ARG A 365 14.39 -15.49 -37.09
CA ARG A 365 12.94 -15.61 -36.90
C ARG A 365 12.62 -16.64 -35.82
N ASP A 366 13.29 -17.76 -35.80
CA ASP A 366 13.10 -18.79 -34.79
C ASP A 366 13.56 -18.32 -33.43
N GLU A 367 14.67 -17.58 -33.31
CA GLU A 367 15.09 -16.90 -32.07
C GLU A 367 14.05 -15.88 -31.59
N LEU A 368 13.52 -15.04 -32.48
CA LEU A 368 12.46 -14.09 -32.16
C LEU A 368 11.19 -14.80 -31.67
N ASN A 369 10.79 -15.90 -32.28
CA ASN A 369 9.63 -16.67 -31.85
C ASN A 369 9.82 -17.24 -30.44
N VAL A 370 11.03 -17.70 -30.10
CA VAL A 370 11.36 -18.15 -28.76
C VAL A 370 11.21 -16.98 -27.75
N ILE A 371 11.79 -15.81 -28.06
CA ILE A 371 11.69 -14.63 -27.19
C ILE A 371 10.22 -14.19 -27.01
N VAL A 372 9.44 -14.19 -28.09
CA VAL A 372 8.01 -13.82 -28.04
C VAL A 372 7.21 -14.81 -27.18
N SER A 373 7.62 -16.09 -27.14
CA SER A 373 6.96 -17.10 -26.32
C SER A 373 7.27 -17.01 -24.83
N TYR A 374 8.26 -16.20 -24.41
CA TYR A 374 8.60 -16.05 -23.01
C TYR A 374 7.41 -15.54 -22.18
N GLU A 375 7.29 -16.07 -20.99
CA GLU A 375 6.30 -15.62 -20.03
C GLU A 375 6.56 -14.19 -19.52
N PRO A 376 5.56 -13.54 -18.92
CA PRO A 376 5.65 -12.15 -18.46
C PRO A 376 6.78 -11.90 -17.44
N THR A 377 7.11 -12.89 -16.62
CA THR A 377 8.11 -12.78 -15.56
C THR A 377 9.54 -12.99 -16.01
N GLN A 378 9.74 -13.42 -17.25
CA GLN A 378 11.07 -13.65 -17.78
C GLN A 378 11.69 -12.35 -18.28
N ASP A 379 12.87 -12.05 -17.73
CA ASP A 379 13.69 -10.93 -18.19
C ASP A 379 14.39 -11.27 -19.49
N LEU A 380 14.49 -10.26 -20.35
CA LEU A 380 15.25 -10.37 -21.60
C LEU A 380 16.72 -10.06 -21.34
N THR A 381 17.60 -10.88 -21.88
CA THR A 381 19.03 -10.57 -21.94
C THR A 381 19.27 -9.31 -22.80
N ALA A 382 20.45 -8.76 -22.69
CA ALA A 382 20.78 -7.56 -23.45
C ALA A 382 20.81 -7.81 -24.96
N GLU A 383 21.27 -8.98 -25.38
CA GLU A 383 21.29 -9.42 -26.78
C GLU A 383 19.88 -9.63 -27.33
N GLU A 384 18.99 -10.20 -26.53
CA GLU A 384 17.58 -10.38 -26.87
C GLU A 384 16.86 -9.03 -27.00
N LYS A 385 17.12 -8.09 -26.10
CA LYS A 385 16.61 -6.70 -26.20
C LYS A 385 17.06 -6.03 -27.48
N ASP A 386 18.34 -6.18 -27.85
CA ASP A 386 18.87 -5.61 -29.09
C ASP A 386 18.27 -6.28 -30.34
N LEU A 387 18.03 -7.58 -30.26
CA LEU A 387 17.40 -8.34 -31.36
C LEU A 387 15.94 -7.89 -31.55
N VAL A 388 15.17 -7.80 -30.50
CA VAL A 388 13.78 -7.31 -30.53
C VAL A 388 13.72 -5.86 -31.04
N TRP A 389 14.59 -4.97 -30.53
CA TRP A 389 14.68 -3.60 -31.00
C TRP A 389 15.01 -3.50 -32.49
N ARG A 390 15.94 -4.31 -32.95
CA ARG A 390 16.35 -4.35 -34.39
C ARG A 390 15.21 -4.71 -35.32
N PHE A 391 14.34 -5.65 -34.93
CA PHE A 391 13.23 -6.14 -35.75
C PHE A 391 11.86 -5.56 -35.31
N ARG A 392 11.85 -4.42 -34.57
CA ARG A 392 10.64 -3.80 -34.03
C ARG A 392 9.53 -3.58 -35.05
N TYR A 393 9.85 -3.16 -36.27
CA TYR A 393 8.88 -2.97 -37.36
C TYR A 393 8.31 -4.26 -37.92
N TYR A 394 9.12 -5.30 -37.98
CA TYR A 394 8.65 -6.63 -38.39
C TYR A 394 7.71 -7.22 -37.35
N LEU A 395 8.02 -7.04 -36.06
CA LEU A 395 7.28 -7.59 -34.93
C LEU A 395 5.93 -6.90 -34.68
N THR A 396 5.67 -5.72 -35.28
CA THR A 396 4.35 -5.06 -35.17
C THR A 396 3.18 -5.93 -35.60
N ARG A 397 3.42 -6.97 -36.38
CA ARG A 397 2.41 -7.92 -36.85
C ARG A 397 2.06 -9.00 -35.84
N GLU A 398 2.88 -9.15 -34.81
CA GLU A 398 2.75 -10.17 -33.77
C GLU A 398 2.32 -9.53 -32.47
N LYS A 399 1.07 -9.80 -32.05
CA LYS A 399 0.48 -9.17 -30.88
C LYS A 399 1.26 -9.45 -29.59
N ARG A 400 1.73 -10.69 -29.38
CA ARG A 400 2.48 -11.10 -28.17
C ARG A 400 3.89 -10.50 -28.09
N ALA A 401 4.39 -9.92 -29.19
CA ALA A 401 5.71 -9.31 -29.20
C ALA A 401 5.73 -7.91 -28.60
N LEU A 402 4.58 -7.26 -28.39
CA LEU A 402 4.53 -5.89 -27.89
C LEU A 402 5.16 -5.76 -26.51
N THR A 403 4.80 -6.61 -25.56
CA THR A 403 5.35 -6.54 -24.20
C THR A 403 6.86 -6.73 -24.19
N LYS A 404 7.38 -7.63 -25.04
CA LYS A 404 8.83 -7.85 -25.22
C LYS A 404 9.51 -6.66 -25.88
N PHE A 405 8.85 -6.02 -26.87
CA PHE A 405 9.32 -4.78 -27.45
C PHE A 405 9.42 -3.67 -26.40
N VAL A 406 8.38 -3.43 -25.60
CA VAL A 406 8.38 -2.39 -24.56
C VAL A 406 9.47 -2.65 -23.52
N LYS A 407 9.73 -3.91 -23.13
CA LYS A 407 10.86 -4.32 -22.26
C LYS A 407 12.24 -4.09 -22.90
N SER A 408 12.32 -4.05 -24.24
CA SER A 408 13.58 -3.87 -24.95
C SER A 408 13.98 -2.40 -25.13
N VAL A 409 13.05 -1.45 -24.91
CA VAL A 409 13.26 -0.01 -25.12
C VAL A 409 14.09 0.58 -23.97
N ASN A 410 15.07 1.39 -24.30
CA ASN A 410 15.74 2.22 -23.32
C ASN A 410 14.95 3.52 -23.12
N TRP A 411 14.04 3.53 -22.15
CA TRP A 411 13.17 4.69 -21.85
C TRP A 411 13.92 5.93 -21.37
N ARG A 412 15.18 5.80 -20.98
CA ARG A 412 16.05 6.94 -20.63
C ARG A 412 16.62 7.66 -21.87
N ASP A 413 16.58 7.01 -23.02
CA ASP A 413 16.98 7.61 -24.29
C ASP A 413 15.75 8.23 -24.98
N ALA A 414 15.75 9.56 -25.09
CA ALA A 414 14.60 10.29 -25.66
C ALA A 414 14.28 9.88 -27.09
N GLY A 415 15.30 9.51 -27.90
CA GLY A 415 15.12 9.09 -29.29
C GLY A 415 14.48 7.70 -29.40
N GLU A 416 14.91 6.74 -28.57
CA GLU A 416 14.30 5.41 -28.51
C GLU A 416 12.87 5.49 -27.97
N ALA A 417 12.66 6.25 -26.89
CA ALA A 417 11.35 6.44 -26.28
C ALA A 417 10.37 7.06 -27.27
N GLN A 418 10.75 8.11 -27.98
CA GLN A 418 9.90 8.73 -29.01
C GLN A 418 9.53 7.74 -30.13
N GLN A 419 10.51 6.99 -30.66
CA GLN A 419 10.23 5.98 -31.68
C GLN A 419 9.32 4.89 -31.16
N ALA A 420 9.51 4.44 -29.91
CA ALA A 420 8.66 3.43 -29.30
C ALA A 420 7.21 3.91 -29.23
N VAL A 421 6.98 5.12 -28.77
CA VAL A 421 5.64 5.75 -28.70
C VAL A 421 5.01 5.89 -30.10
N GLU A 422 5.79 6.24 -31.12
CA GLU A 422 5.31 6.33 -32.52
C GLU A 422 4.92 4.97 -33.15
N ILE A 423 5.51 3.87 -32.64
CA ILE A 423 5.25 2.51 -33.15
C ILE A 423 4.04 1.90 -32.45
N LEU A 424 3.76 2.22 -31.19
CA LEU A 424 2.64 1.65 -30.42
C LEU A 424 1.30 1.65 -31.18
N PRO A 425 0.84 2.76 -31.78
CA PRO A 425 -0.43 2.77 -32.53
C PRO A 425 -0.44 1.92 -33.79
N LYS A 426 0.73 1.52 -34.29
CA LYS A 426 0.87 0.71 -35.50
C LYS A 426 0.92 -0.78 -35.19
N TRP A 427 0.96 -1.14 -33.93
CA TRP A 427 1.02 -2.53 -33.48
C TRP A 427 -0.32 -3.22 -33.71
N THR A 428 -0.28 -4.50 -34.04
CA THR A 428 -1.47 -5.34 -34.04
C THR A 428 -2.10 -5.34 -32.66
N GLU A 429 -3.42 -5.24 -32.58
CA GLU A 429 -4.15 -5.15 -31.32
C GLU A 429 -3.79 -6.34 -30.39
N ILE A 430 -3.34 -6.01 -29.20
CA ILE A 430 -2.93 -6.98 -28.18
C ILE A 430 -4.14 -7.58 -27.44
N ASP A 431 -3.92 -8.69 -26.78
CA ASP A 431 -4.92 -9.30 -25.91
C ASP A 431 -4.98 -8.58 -24.54
N VAL A 432 -6.01 -8.88 -23.75
CA VAL A 432 -6.19 -8.24 -22.43
C VAL A 432 -5.07 -8.61 -21.46
N ASP A 433 -4.58 -9.84 -21.53
CA ASP A 433 -3.46 -10.31 -20.70
C ASP A 433 -2.17 -9.50 -20.92
N ASP A 434 -1.83 -9.16 -22.17
CA ASP A 434 -0.72 -8.28 -22.49
C ASP A 434 -0.97 -6.83 -22.00
N ALA A 435 -2.21 -6.34 -22.10
CA ALA A 435 -2.56 -5.02 -21.59
C ALA A 435 -2.42 -4.94 -20.05
N LEU A 436 -2.77 -6.01 -19.33
CA LEU A 436 -2.57 -6.11 -17.89
C LEU A 436 -1.08 -6.15 -17.53
N GLU A 437 -0.24 -6.85 -18.31
CA GLU A 437 1.22 -6.83 -18.14
C GLU A 437 1.78 -5.40 -18.22
N LEU A 438 1.34 -4.61 -19.20
CA LEU A 438 1.77 -3.23 -19.41
C LEU A 438 1.33 -2.25 -18.31
N LEU A 439 0.38 -2.63 -17.46
CA LEU A 439 -0.03 -1.86 -16.29
C LEU A 439 0.77 -2.22 -15.02
N GLY A 440 1.66 -3.19 -15.10
CA GLY A 440 2.48 -3.65 -13.97
C GLY A 440 3.57 -2.66 -13.56
N PRO A 441 4.28 -2.98 -12.46
CA PRO A 441 5.30 -2.12 -11.85
C PRO A 441 6.53 -1.89 -12.74
N THR A 442 6.74 -2.72 -13.74
CA THR A 442 7.91 -2.63 -14.64
C THR A 442 7.78 -1.56 -15.72
N PHE A 443 6.58 -1.00 -15.92
CA PHE A 443 6.28 -0.09 -17.02
C PHE A 443 5.83 1.28 -16.50
N ASP A 444 6.79 2.21 -16.41
CA ASP A 444 6.55 3.55 -15.86
C ASP A 444 6.14 4.59 -16.93
N ASN A 445 6.31 4.25 -18.23
CA ASN A 445 6.07 5.22 -19.28
C ASN A 445 4.58 5.51 -19.48
N PRO A 446 4.13 6.78 -19.37
CA PRO A 446 2.71 7.14 -19.47
C PRO A 446 2.06 6.75 -20.80
N ALA A 447 2.78 6.83 -21.93
CA ALA A 447 2.23 6.47 -23.23
C ALA A 447 1.97 4.97 -23.35
N VAL A 448 2.82 4.12 -22.75
CA VAL A 448 2.62 2.67 -22.69
C VAL A 448 1.38 2.34 -21.85
N ARG A 449 1.26 2.96 -20.68
CA ARG A 449 0.10 2.76 -19.80
C ARG A 449 -1.20 3.24 -20.44
N SER A 450 -1.16 4.40 -21.08
CA SER A 450 -2.30 4.91 -21.86
C SER A 450 -2.74 3.95 -22.97
N TYR A 451 -1.80 3.40 -23.72
CA TYR A 451 -2.07 2.38 -24.74
C TYR A 451 -2.74 1.14 -24.13
N ALA A 452 -2.26 0.67 -22.98
CA ALA A 452 -2.86 -0.46 -22.27
C ALA A 452 -4.29 -0.15 -21.80
N VAL A 453 -4.54 1.04 -21.25
CA VAL A 453 -5.88 1.50 -20.86
C VAL A 453 -6.82 1.57 -22.06
N ASP A 454 -6.35 2.08 -23.20
CA ASP A 454 -7.16 2.15 -24.44
C ASP A 454 -7.54 0.74 -24.95
N ARG A 455 -6.68 -0.25 -24.72
CA ARG A 455 -7.03 -1.65 -24.99
C ARG A 455 -8.12 -2.16 -24.05
N LEU A 456 -8.00 -1.87 -22.75
CA LEU A 456 -9.01 -2.25 -21.76
C LEU A 456 -10.37 -1.58 -21.98
N ARG A 457 -10.41 -0.39 -22.58
CA ARG A 457 -11.66 0.29 -22.95
C ARG A 457 -12.54 -0.53 -23.90
N LYS A 458 -11.94 -1.46 -24.67
CA LYS A 458 -12.65 -2.34 -25.59
C LYS A 458 -13.23 -3.59 -24.94
N ALA A 459 -12.79 -3.92 -23.71
CA ALA A 459 -13.36 -5.01 -22.94
C ALA A 459 -14.77 -4.68 -22.48
N ASP A 460 -15.64 -5.68 -22.39
CA ASP A 460 -16.95 -5.52 -21.79
C ASP A 460 -16.89 -5.40 -20.26
N ASP A 461 -17.99 -4.99 -19.64
CA ASP A 461 -18.03 -4.76 -18.19
C ASP A 461 -17.91 -6.07 -17.39
N GLU A 462 -18.42 -7.18 -17.90
CA GLU A 462 -18.31 -8.49 -17.26
C GLU A 462 -16.86 -9.01 -17.29
N GLU A 463 -16.15 -8.76 -18.37
CA GLU A 463 -14.71 -9.06 -18.47
C GLU A 463 -13.90 -8.18 -17.54
N LEU A 464 -14.18 -6.87 -17.49
CA LEU A 464 -13.50 -5.94 -16.58
C LEU A 464 -13.69 -6.30 -15.10
N LEU A 465 -14.87 -6.81 -14.73
CA LEU A 465 -15.14 -7.26 -13.37
C LEU A 465 -14.19 -8.38 -12.92
N LEU A 466 -13.77 -9.26 -13.85
CA LEU A 466 -12.81 -10.33 -13.54
C LEU A 466 -11.43 -9.81 -13.14
N TYR A 467 -11.09 -8.58 -13.52
CA TYR A 467 -9.76 -7.97 -13.30
C TYR A 467 -9.81 -6.74 -12.39
N LEU A 468 -11.00 -6.30 -11.98
CA LEU A 468 -11.20 -5.02 -11.30
C LEU A 468 -10.36 -4.89 -10.04
N LEU A 469 -10.23 -5.96 -9.24
CA LEU A 469 -9.44 -5.95 -8.02
C LEU A 469 -7.96 -5.63 -8.32
N GLN A 470 -7.41 -6.25 -9.36
CA GLN A 470 -6.03 -6.04 -9.81
C GLN A 470 -5.86 -4.66 -10.46
N LEU A 471 -6.85 -4.19 -11.22
CA LEU A 471 -6.83 -2.85 -11.81
C LEU A 471 -6.83 -1.76 -10.74
N VAL A 472 -7.55 -1.95 -9.64
CA VAL A 472 -7.50 -1.05 -8.48
C VAL A 472 -6.09 -1.03 -7.87
N GLN A 473 -5.44 -2.19 -7.73
CA GLN A 473 -4.06 -2.23 -7.24
C GLN A 473 -3.06 -1.60 -8.22
N ALA A 474 -3.30 -1.72 -9.53
CA ALA A 474 -2.45 -1.13 -10.57
C ALA A 474 -2.46 0.42 -10.57
N LEU A 475 -3.42 1.05 -9.90
CA LEU A 475 -3.41 2.50 -9.65
C LEU A 475 -2.17 2.98 -8.89
N LYS A 476 -1.54 2.11 -8.09
CA LYS A 476 -0.30 2.42 -7.35
C LYS A 476 0.88 2.71 -8.26
N TYR A 477 0.86 2.17 -9.47
CA TYR A 477 1.94 2.29 -10.46
C TYR A 477 1.71 3.44 -11.44
N GLU A 478 0.61 4.21 -11.31
CA GLU A 478 0.46 5.46 -12.05
C GLU A 478 1.34 6.53 -11.40
N GLU A 479 2.31 7.07 -12.13
CA GLU A 479 3.02 8.27 -11.68
C GLU A 479 2.01 9.40 -11.51
N SER A 480 1.94 9.91 -10.29
CA SER A 480 1.32 11.20 -10.07
C SER A 480 2.12 12.21 -10.87
N SER A 481 1.59 12.70 -11.98
CA SER A 481 2.22 13.73 -12.78
C SER A 481 2.67 14.85 -11.85
N ARG A 482 3.97 14.97 -11.63
CA ARG A 482 4.57 16.11 -10.93
C ARG A 482 4.35 17.34 -11.80
N GLY A 483 3.27 18.03 -11.59
CA GLY A 483 2.98 19.27 -12.26
C GLY A 483 1.50 19.39 -12.54
N ASP A 484 0.79 20.07 -11.64
CA ASP A 484 -0.55 20.57 -11.84
C ASP A 484 -0.59 21.52 -13.04
N THR A 485 -0.77 20.97 -14.22
CA THR A 485 -1.41 21.69 -15.31
C THR A 485 -2.82 21.11 -15.40
N GLU A 486 -3.72 21.77 -14.68
CA GLU A 486 -5.16 21.60 -14.86
C GLU A 486 -5.48 21.58 -16.35
N GLY A 487 -5.90 20.45 -16.88
CA GLY A 487 -6.61 20.40 -18.16
C GLY A 487 -6.20 19.36 -19.19
N ALA A 488 -5.03 18.69 -19.13
CA ALA A 488 -4.60 17.85 -20.25
C ALA A 488 -4.32 16.37 -19.94
N ALA A 489 -4.33 15.96 -18.68
CA ALA A 489 -3.92 14.60 -18.27
C ALA A 489 -5.09 13.66 -17.93
N HIS A 490 -6.34 14.10 -18.12
CA HIS A 490 -7.49 13.34 -17.60
C HIS A 490 -7.96 12.18 -18.49
N ASP A 491 -7.73 12.18 -19.79
CA ASP A 491 -8.44 11.25 -20.68
C ASP A 491 -7.81 9.86 -20.83
N SER A 492 -6.57 9.65 -20.41
CA SER A 492 -5.83 8.39 -20.65
C SER A 492 -5.38 7.67 -19.39
N SER A 493 -5.68 8.17 -18.20
CA SER A 493 -5.29 7.51 -16.96
C SER A 493 -6.18 6.30 -16.66
N LEU A 494 -5.60 5.30 -16.01
CA LEU A 494 -6.34 4.13 -15.50
C LEU A 494 -7.43 4.57 -14.52
N ALA A 495 -7.11 5.52 -13.64
CA ALA A 495 -8.07 6.06 -12.67
C ALA A 495 -9.28 6.66 -13.37
N ASN A 496 -9.08 7.55 -14.36
CA ASN A 496 -10.18 8.15 -15.09
C ASN A 496 -11.01 7.12 -15.88
N PHE A 497 -10.34 6.16 -16.50
CA PHE A 497 -11.03 5.05 -17.18
C PHE A 497 -11.95 4.27 -16.23
N LEU A 498 -11.45 3.89 -15.06
CA LEU A 498 -12.23 3.14 -14.07
C LEU A 498 -13.39 3.97 -13.53
N ILE A 499 -13.17 5.24 -13.20
CA ILE A 499 -14.19 6.17 -12.71
C ILE A 499 -15.33 6.31 -13.74
N THR A 500 -15.00 6.67 -14.98
CA THR A 500 -16.00 6.88 -16.02
C THR A 500 -16.78 5.60 -16.31
N ARG A 501 -16.10 4.45 -16.40
CA ARG A 501 -16.75 3.17 -16.66
C ARG A 501 -17.67 2.74 -15.52
N ALA A 502 -17.20 2.90 -14.28
CA ALA A 502 -17.94 2.55 -13.06
C ALA A 502 -19.14 3.48 -12.81
N ALA A 503 -19.05 4.77 -13.17
CA ALA A 503 -20.15 5.71 -13.03
C ALA A 503 -21.36 5.35 -13.92
N ASN A 504 -21.09 4.70 -15.06
CA ASN A 504 -22.12 4.25 -16.00
C ASN A 504 -22.64 2.82 -15.76
N ASN A 505 -22.01 2.04 -14.87
CA ASN A 505 -22.43 0.68 -14.54
C ASN A 505 -22.45 0.47 -13.03
N PHE A 506 -23.63 0.32 -12.43
CA PHE A 506 -23.79 0.22 -10.98
C PHE A 506 -23.06 -0.99 -10.38
N LYS A 507 -23.07 -2.16 -11.03
CA LYS A 507 -22.38 -3.36 -10.57
C LYS A 507 -20.86 -3.12 -10.47
N LEU A 508 -20.28 -2.59 -11.57
CA LEU A 508 -18.87 -2.24 -11.61
C LEU A 508 -18.54 -1.13 -10.58
N GLY A 509 -19.39 -0.12 -10.49
CA GLY A 509 -19.25 1.01 -9.56
C GLY A 509 -19.32 0.57 -8.10
N SER A 510 -20.22 -0.36 -7.75
CA SER A 510 -20.32 -0.89 -6.40
C SER A 510 -19.05 -1.63 -5.98
N TYR A 511 -18.51 -2.52 -6.83
CA TYR A 511 -17.27 -3.20 -6.51
C TYR A 511 -16.06 -2.26 -6.50
N LEU A 512 -16.00 -1.28 -7.43
CA LEU A 512 -14.95 -0.26 -7.40
C LEU A 512 -14.95 0.51 -6.09
N HIS A 513 -16.12 0.99 -5.65
CA HIS A 513 -16.29 1.68 -4.37
C HIS A 513 -15.74 0.86 -3.20
N TRP A 514 -16.20 -0.40 -3.07
CA TRP A 514 -15.79 -1.22 -1.94
C TRP A 514 -14.31 -1.60 -1.98
N TYR A 515 -13.73 -1.86 -3.14
CA TYR A 515 -12.29 -2.14 -3.27
C TYR A 515 -11.44 -0.92 -2.90
N LEU A 516 -11.86 0.28 -3.32
CA LEU A 516 -11.19 1.52 -2.92
C LEU A 516 -11.34 1.80 -1.44
N MET A 517 -12.52 1.58 -0.86
CA MET A 517 -12.78 1.83 0.56
C MET A 517 -11.92 0.97 1.48
N VAL A 518 -11.70 -0.30 1.14
CA VAL A 518 -10.81 -1.19 1.91
C VAL A 518 -9.38 -0.66 1.92
N GLU A 519 -8.89 -0.18 0.79
CA GLU A 519 -7.54 0.38 0.69
C GLU A 519 -7.42 1.75 1.39
N CYS A 520 -8.48 2.55 1.39
CA CYS A 520 -8.53 3.82 2.14
C CYS A 520 -8.45 3.60 3.66
N ASP A 521 -9.09 2.55 4.17
CA ASP A 521 -9.19 2.24 5.59
C ASP A 521 -8.04 1.39 6.13
N ASP A 522 -7.17 0.90 5.26
CA ASP A 522 -6.08 0.01 5.66
C ASP A 522 -4.99 0.74 6.45
N THR A 523 -4.91 0.44 7.73
CA THR A 523 -3.90 0.94 8.69
C THR A 523 -2.88 -0.14 9.07
N SER A 524 -2.82 -1.23 8.32
CA SER A 524 -1.93 -2.36 8.60
C SER A 524 -0.46 -1.94 8.49
N PRO A 525 0.44 -2.59 9.25
CA PRO A 525 1.88 -2.34 9.13
C PRO A 525 2.35 -2.58 7.69
N GLY A 526 3.06 -1.61 7.12
CA GLY A 526 3.55 -1.66 5.73
C GLY A 526 2.72 -0.88 4.72
N THR A 527 1.49 -0.47 5.05
CA THR A 527 0.70 0.40 4.17
C THR A 527 1.22 1.83 4.22
N LEU A 528 1.67 2.35 3.08
CA LEU A 528 2.15 3.71 2.96
C LEU A 528 0.98 4.70 3.01
N SER A 529 1.15 5.79 3.75
CA SER A 529 0.15 6.86 3.81
C SER A 529 -0.12 7.51 2.44
N THR A 530 0.87 7.50 1.55
CA THR A 530 0.74 7.95 0.16
C THR A 530 -0.22 7.09 -0.65
N GLN A 531 -0.17 5.77 -0.48
CA GLN A 531 -1.07 4.83 -1.15
C GLN A 531 -2.52 5.02 -0.71
N ARG A 532 -2.76 5.15 0.60
CA ARG A 532 -4.10 5.45 1.11
C ARG A 532 -4.68 6.73 0.54
N ARG A 533 -3.87 7.78 0.39
CA ARG A 533 -4.31 9.05 -0.22
C ARG A 533 -4.64 8.90 -1.69
N LEU A 534 -3.86 8.11 -2.42
CA LEU A 534 -4.14 7.81 -3.81
C LEU A 534 -5.54 7.22 -3.95
N PHE A 535 -5.83 6.15 -3.20
CA PHE A 535 -7.14 5.49 -3.25
C PHE A 535 -8.27 6.42 -2.79
N ALA A 536 -8.06 7.19 -1.72
CA ALA A 536 -9.03 8.16 -1.25
C ALA A 536 -9.30 9.28 -2.26
N ARG A 537 -8.29 9.68 -3.05
CA ARG A 537 -8.47 10.65 -4.13
C ARG A 537 -9.29 10.07 -5.28
N VAL A 538 -8.99 8.84 -5.68
CA VAL A 538 -9.76 8.16 -6.75
C VAL A 538 -11.21 7.97 -6.31
N GLU A 539 -11.45 7.54 -5.07
CA GLU A 539 -12.80 7.42 -4.50
C GLU A 539 -13.55 8.75 -4.47
N TYR A 540 -12.87 9.82 -4.09
CA TYR A 540 -13.48 11.15 -4.11
C TYR A 540 -13.93 11.58 -5.51
N TYR A 541 -13.07 11.41 -6.51
CA TYR A 541 -13.43 11.74 -7.88
C TYR A 541 -14.52 10.83 -8.43
N PHE A 542 -14.52 9.56 -8.08
CA PHE A 542 -15.59 8.64 -8.43
C PHE A 542 -16.93 9.08 -7.83
N MET A 543 -16.96 9.44 -6.54
CA MET A 543 -18.18 9.93 -5.89
C MET A 543 -18.63 11.29 -6.43
N ALA A 544 -17.72 12.14 -6.88
CA ALA A 544 -18.03 13.40 -7.55
C ALA A 544 -18.62 13.16 -8.94
N GLU A 545 -18.04 12.26 -9.73
CA GLU A 545 -18.56 11.86 -11.05
C GLU A 545 -19.96 11.26 -10.94
N LEU A 546 -20.19 10.42 -9.91
CA LEU A 546 -21.53 9.88 -9.65
C LEU A 546 -22.56 10.97 -9.30
N GLU A 547 -22.16 12.06 -8.67
CA GLU A 547 -23.07 13.16 -8.37
C GLU A 547 -23.59 13.83 -9.64
N GLU A 548 -22.77 13.87 -10.69
CA GLU A 548 -23.11 14.47 -11.98
C GLU A 548 -23.82 13.46 -12.91
N VAL A 549 -23.30 12.23 -13.02
CA VAL A 549 -23.77 11.22 -14.00
C VAL A 549 -24.93 10.39 -13.45
N SER A 550 -24.87 9.95 -12.21
CA SER A 550 -25.82 9.00 -11.60
C SER A 550 -26.03 9.25 -10.10
N PRO A 551 -26.71 10.35 -9.70
CA PRO A 551 -26.92 10.69 -8.29
C PRO A 551 -27.61 9.57 -7.48
N GLU A 552 -28.46 8.77 -8.11
CA GLU A 552 -29.14 7.64 -7.46
C GLU A 552 -28.16 6.49 -7.11
N HIS A 553 -27.18 6.24 -7.97
CA HIS A 553 -26.11 5.28 -7.66
C HIS A 553 -25.31 5.74 -6.45
N ARG A 554 -24.96 7.03 -6.38
CA ARG A 554 -24.26 7.62 -5.24
C ARG A 554 -25.04 7.46 -3.94
N LYS A 555 -26.34 7.76 -3.95
CA LYS A 555 -27.22 7.56 -2.78
C LYS A 555 -27.25 6.09 -2.35
N THR A 556 -27.33 5.19 -3.32
CA THR A 556 -27.36 3.76 -3.07
C THR A 556 -26.05 3.29 -2.42
N LEU A 557 -24.88 3.73 -2.87
CA LEU A 557 -23.58 3.41 -2.26
C LEU A 557 -23.48 3.95 -0.81
N LEU A 558 -23.99 5.15 -0.55
CA LEU A 558 -24.04 5.69 0.82
C LEU A 558 -24.92 4.84 1.74
N ARG A 559 -26.08 4.41 1.26
CA ARG A 559 -26.96 3.48 2.02
C ARG A 559 -26.32 2.11 2.23
N GLN A 560 -25.55 1.61 1.26
CA GLN A 560 -24.75 0.39 1.46
C GLN A 560 -23.72 0.59 2.58
N GLY A 561 -23.08 1.75 2.63
CA GLY A 561 -22.15 2.11 3.71
C GLY A 561 -22.81 2.14 5.08
N GLU A 562 -24.03 2.69 5.18
CA GLU A 562 -24.84 2.68 6.41
C GLU A 562 -25.17 1.24 6.85
N LEU A 563 -25.64 0.38 5.94
CA LEU A 563 -25.90 -1.03 6.22
C LEU A 563 -24.65 -1.73 6.78
N VAL A 564 -23.50 -1.56 6.13
CA VAL A 564 -22.22 -2.17 6.56
C VAL A 564 -21.79 -1.63 7.92
N ALA A 565 -21.98 -0.35 8.18
CA ALA A 565 -21.65 0.27 9.47
C ALA A 565 -22.51 -0.33 10.60
N VAL A 566 -23.81 -0.51 10.37
CA VAL A 566 -24.73 -1.15 11.33
C VAL A 566 -24.32 -2.60 11.58
N LEU A 567 -24.09 -3.39 10.53
CA LEU A 567 -23.65 -4.79 10.65
C LEU A 567 -22.31 -4.91 11.39
N THR A 568 -21.36 -4.01 11.10
CA THR A 568 -20.05 -3.97 11.76
C THR A 568 -20.19 -3.69 13.24
N LYS A 569 -21.07 -2.75 13.63
CA LYS A 569 -21.35 -2.44 15.03
C LYS A 569 -21.95 -3.65 15.76
N ILE A 570 -22.99 -4.25 15.18
CA ILE A 570 -23.64 -5.43 15.75
C ILE A 570 -22.64 -6.59 15.90
N ALA A 571 -21.82 -6.83 14.90
CA ALA A 571 -20.83 -7.90 14.92
C ALA A 571 -19.76 -7.66 16.02
N LYS A 572 -19.30 -6.43 16.20
CA LYS A 572 -18.38 -6.07 17.28
C LYS A 572 -19.00 -6.28 18.65
N ASP A 573 -20.25 -5.83 18.84
CA ASP A 573 -20.97 -5.98 20.11
C ASP A 573 -21.21 -7.46 20.48
N ILE A 574 -21.50 -8.31 19.50
CA ILE A 574 -21.67 -9.76 19.69
C ILE A 574 -20.33 -10.45 19.95
N ARG A 575 -19.27 -10.11 19.19
CA ARG A 575 -17.96 -10.71 19.35
C ARG A 575 -17.37 -10.48 20.73
N PHE A 576 -17.40 -9.25 21.22
CA PHE A 576 -16.82 -8.87 22.51
C PHE A 576 -17.73 -9.14 23.71
N ALA A 577 -18.97 -9.57 23.49
CA ALA A 577 -19.87 -9.99 24.57
C ALA A 577 -19.32 -11.25 25.26
N ARG A 578 -19.21 -11.21 26.59
CA ARG A 578 -18.79 -12.36 27.43
C ARG A 578 -19.96 -13.32 27.72
N GLU A 579 -20.86 -13.48 26.77
CA GLU A 579 -22.07 -14.25 26.89
C GLU A 579 -21.92 -15.62 26.21
N THR A 580 -22.74 -16.58 26.60
CA THR A 580 -22.84 -17.89 25.94
C THR A 580 -23.43 -17.75 24.52
N ARG A 581 -23.11 -18.70 23.62
CA ARG A 581 -23.59 -18.65 22.24
C ARG A 581 -25.12 -18.48 22.11
N PRO A 582 -25.97 -19.17 22.88
CA PRO A 582 -27.42 -18.96 22.82
C PRO A 582 -27.81 -17.51 23.12
N LEU A 583 -27.22 -16.90 24.16
CA LEU A 583 -27.49 -15.51 24.50
C LEU A 583 -26.99 -14.54 23.43
N LYS A 584 -25.85 -14.83 22.78
CA LYS A 584 -25.37 -14.05 21.63
C LYS A 584 -26.36 -14.11 20.47
N ILE A 585 -26.98 -15.28 20.21
CA ILE A 585 -27.98 -15.44 19.16
C ILE A 585 -29.23 -14.60 19.48
N GLU A 586 -29.73 -14.68 20.71
CA GLU A 586 -30.86 -13.85 21.13
C GLU A 586 -30.57 -12.36 21.03
N LYS A 587 -29.39 -11.97 21.44
CA LYS A 587 -28.92 -10.59 21.31
C LYS A 587 -28.88 -10.15 19.86
N LEU A 588 -28.34 -11.00 18.95
CA LEU A 588 -28.36 -10.73 17.52
C LEU A 588 -29.80 -10.53 17.01
N LYS A 589 -30.71 -11.43 17.32
CA LYS A 589 -32.12 -11.33 16.93
C LYS A 589 -32.77 -10.04 17.45
N LYS A 590 -32.42 -9.62 18.67
CA LYS A 590 -32.90 -8.37 19.25
C LYS A 590 -32.37 -7.16 18.48
N TYR A 591 -31.08 -7.14 18.15
CA TYR A 591 -30.48 -6.06 17.36
C TYR A 591 -31.08 -5.97 15.96
N LEU A 592 -31.32 -7.12 15.30
CA LEU A 592 -31.93 -7.16 13.98
C LEU A 592 -33.39 -6.66 13.99
N LYS A 593 -34.11 -6.89 15.08
CA LYS A 593 -35.51 -6.43 15.27
C LYS A 593 -35.61 -4.97 15.71
N ASP A 594 -34.52 -4.36 16.17
CA ASP A 594 -34.52 -2.97 16.65
C ASP A 594 -34.89 -2.01 15.49
N PRO A 595 -36.00 -1.27 15.59
CA PRO A 595 -36.40 -0.32 14.54
C PRO A 595 -35.34 0.73 14.20
N LYS A 596 -34.43 1.02 15.14
CA LYS A 596 -33.33 1.98 14.90
C LYS A 596 -32.30 1.51 13.90
N ASN A 597 -32.23 0.21 13.66
CA ASN A 597 -31.26 -0.39 12.73
C ASN A 597 -31.85 -0.58 11.33
N GLU A 598 -33.17 -0.41 11.16
CA GLU A 598 -33.91 -0.50 9.89
C GLU A 598 -33.63 -1.77 9.06
N LEU A 599 -33.29 -2.90 9.73
CA LEU A 599 -32.86 -4.13 9.08
C LEU A 599 -34.00 -5.08 8.73
N VAL A 600 -35.12 -5.03 9.46
CA VAL A 600 -36.29 -5.89 9.20
C VAL A 600 -37.02 -5.46 7.93
N HIS A 601 -37.04 -4.15 7.71
CA HIS A 601 -37.67 -3.54 6.54
C HIS A 601 -36.78 -2.48 5.96
N ILE A 602 -36.26 -2.73 4.76
CA ILE A 602 -35.38 -1.83 4.01
C ILE A 602 -36.16 -1.26 2.84
N ASP A 603 -36.53 0.02 2.91
CA ASP A 603 -37.28 0.74 1.90
C ASP A 603 -36.59 2.06 1.55
N PRO A 604 -36.34 2.35 0.27
CA PRO A 604 -36.49 1.49 -0.90
C PRO A 604 -35.54 0.28 -0.88
N PRO A 605 -35.82 -0.79 -1.67
CA PRO A 605 -34.95 -1.96 -1.76
C PRO A 605 -33.50 -1.57 -2.03
N LEU A 606 -32.56 -2.23 -1.37
CA LEU A 606 -31.15 -1.90 -1.43
C LEU A 606 -30.36 -3.02 -2.13
N PRO A 607 -29.58 -2.73 -3.18
CA PRO A 607 -28.59 -3.67 -3.70
C PRO A 607 -27.61 -4.07 -2.62
N LEU A 608 -27.38 -5.37 -2.44
CA LEU A 608 -26.48 -5.86 -1.41
C LEU A 608 -25.01 -5.57 -1.81
N PRO A 609 -24.16 -5.01 -0.94
CA PRO A 609 -22.74 -4.76 -1.27
C PRO A 609 -22.00 -5.98 -1.81
N LEU A 610 -22.25 -7.14 -1.19
CA LEU A 610 -21.68 -8.44 -1.55
C LEU A 610 -22.09 -8.89 -2.96
N ASP A 611 -23.31 -8.58 -3.37
CA ASP A 611 -23.88 -8.92 -4.67
C ASP A 611 -24.84 -7.82 -5.15
N PRO A 612 -24.35 -6.85 -5.92
CA PRO A 612 -25.15 -5.70 -6.38
C PRO A 612 -26.37 -6.07 -7.24
N GLU A 613 -26.43 -7.28 -7.75
CA GLU A 613 -27.60 -7.79 -8.52
C GLU A 613 -28.73 -8.22 -7.60
N VAL A 614 -28.48 -8.43 -6.31
CA VAL A 614 -29.46 -8.87 -5.33
C VAL A 614 -30.03 -7.66 -4.58
N LEU A 615 -31.29 -7.35 -4.84
CA LEU A 615 -32.02 -6.31 -4.13
C LEU A 615 -32.63 -6.89 -2.84
N VAL A 616 -32.27 -6.32 -1.69
CA VAL A 616 -32.80 -6.74 -0.39
C VAL A 616 -33.85 -5.76 0.14
N THR A 617 -34.93 -6.31 0.71
CA THR A 617 -36.04 -5.56 1.30
C THR A 617 -36.10 -5.70 2.82
N GLY A 618 -35.18 -6.44 3.42
CA GLY A 618 -35.09 -6.65 4.85
C GLY A 618 -34.34 -7.92 5.20
N CYS A 619 -34.43 -8.37 6.43
CA CYS A 619 -33.85 -9.63 6.89
C CYS A 619 -34.88 -10.48 7.65
N PHE A 620 -34.53 -11.76 7.90
CA PHE A 620 -35.27 -12.70 8.71
C PHE A 620 -34.56 -12.89 10.06
N PRO A 621 -34.87 -12.11 11.11
CA PRO A 621 -34.17 -12.18 12.40
C PRO A 621 -34.20 -13.57 13.04
N GLU A 622 -35.34 -14.31 12.89
CA GLU A 622 -35.50 -15.64 13.49
C GLU A 622 -34.58 -16.72 12.86
N GLU A 623 -34.20 -16.55 11.63
CA GLU A 623 -33.30 -17.46 10.92
C GLU A 623 -31.80 -17.07 11.11
N SER A 624 -31.54 -15.96 11.81
CA SER A 624 -30.18 -15.50 12.07
C SER A 624 -29.54 -16.31 13.19
N ASN A 625 -28.22 -16.47 13.08
CA ASN A 625 -27.44 -17.32 13.96
C ASN A 625 -26.05 -16.72 14.20
N VAL A 626 -25.32 -17.25 15.18
CA VAL A 626 -23.90 -16.92 15.42
C VAL A 626 -23.12 -18.22 15.38
N PHE A 627 -22.10 -18.29 14.51
CA PHE A 627 -21.28 -19.50 14.39
C PHE A 627 -20.35 -19.69 15.61
N LYS A 628 -20.05 -20.94 15.91
CA LYS A 628 -19.11 -21.32 16.98
C LYS A 628 -17.67 -21.11 16.47
N SER A 629 -17.16 -19.90 16.66
CA SER A 629 -15.77 -19.53 16.35
C SER A 629 -15.31 -18.45 17.33
N SER A 630 -14.00 -18.28 17.47
CA SER A 630 -13.41 -17.19 18.26
C SER A 630 -13.86 -15.81 17.78
N LEU A 631 -14.15 -15.66 16.50
CA LEU A 631 -14.64 -14.43 15.89
C LEU A 631 -16.15 -14.25 15.97
N SER A 632 -16.90 -15.30 16.32
CA SER A 632 -18.37 -15.28 16.42
C SER A 632 -19.04 -14.69 15.16
N PRO A 633 -18.80 -15.22 13.93
CA PRO A 633 -19.41 -14.68 12.71
C PRO A 633 -20.93 -14.68 12.77
N LEU A 634 -21.52 -13.60 12.26
CA LEU A 634 -22.97 -13.46 12.18
C LEU A 634 -23.48 -14.14 10.92
N HIS A 635 -24.43 -15.06 11.07
CA HIS A 635 -25.23 -15.59 9.97
C HIS A 635 -26.53 -14.81 9.89
N ILE A 636 -26.73 -14.07 8.79
CA ILE A 636 -27.89 -13.21 8.57
C ILE A 636 -28.54 -13.63 7.25
N THR A 637 -29.84 -13.91 7.29
CA THR A 637 -30.63 -14.22 6.09
C THR A 637 -31.38 -12.99 5.64
N PHE A 638 -30.98 -12.42 4.50
CA PHE A 638 -31.72 -11.33 3.87
C PHE A 638 -32.91 -11.82 3.06
N LYS A 639 -33.91 -10.96 2.98
CA LYS A 639 -35.08 -11.12 2.13
C LYS A 639 -34.86 -10.35 0.85
N THR A 640 -34.85 -11.00 -0.30
CA THR A 640 -34.78 -10.34 -1.60
C THR A 640 -36.10 -9.72 -2.04
N SER A 641 -36.06 -8.78 -2.99
CA SER A 641 -37.26 -8.22 -3.62
C SER A 641 -38.16 -9.26 -4.30
N GLU A 642 -37.56 -10.38 -4.70
CA GLU A 642 -38.27 -11.52 -5.28
C GLU A 642 -38.86 -12.50 -4.22
N GLY A 643 -38.68 -12.18 -2.95
CA GLY A 643 -39.12 -13.04 -1.83
C GLY A 643 -38.20 -14.23 -1.53
N ARG A 644 -37.07 -14.37 -2.24
CA ARG A 644 -36.07 -15.42 -1.97
C ARG A 644 -35.22 -15.07 -0.74
N LYS A 645 -34.60 -16.09 -0.17
CA LYS A 645 -33.64 -15.95 0.93
C LYS A 645 -32.23 -15.83 0.40
N TYR A 646 -31.47 -14.86 0.92
CA TYR A 646 -30.06 -14.70 0.62
C TYR A 646 -29.26 -14.68 1.93
N PRO A 647 -28.73 -15.83 2.36
CA PRO A 647 -27.96 -15.90 3.60
C PRO A 647 -26.51 -15.44 3.39
N ILE A 648 -26.01 -14.70 4.35
CA ILE A 648 -24.62 -14.26 4.39
C ILE A 648 -23.98 -14.55 5.75
N LEU A 649 -22.65 -14.63 5.76
CA LEU A 649 -21.81 -14.56 6.94
C LEU A 649 -21.14 -13.19 7.00
N PHE A 650 -21.32 -12.47 8.09
CA PHE A 650 -20.65 -11.23 8.35
C PHE A 650 -19.61 -11.42 9.44
N LYS A 651 -18.34 -11.17 9.13
CA LYS A 651 -17.18 -11.38 10.02
C LYS A 651 -16.55 -10.06 10.41
N VAL A 652 -16.08 -9.97 11.66
CA VAL A 652 -15.28 -8.85 12.16
C VAL A 652 -14.06 -9.37 12.91
N GLY A 653 -12.89 -8.83 12.59
CA GLY A 653 -11.61 -9.22 13.15
C GLY A 653 -10.89 -10.27 12.32
N ASP A 654 -11.31 -10.44 11.06
CA ASP A 654 -10.72 -11.31 10.06
C ASP A 654 -10.39 -10.49 8.80
N ASP A 655 -9.23 -10.72 8.20
CA ASP A 655 -8.83 -10.07 6.95
C ASP A 655 -9.28 -10.94 5.76
N LEU A 656 -10.37 -10.54 5.12
CA LEU A 656 -10.97 -11.29 4.01
C LEU A 656 -10.39 -10.93 2.63
N ARG A 657 -9.40 -10.05 2.54
CA ARG A 657 -8.82 -9.65 1.24
C ARG A 657 -8.14 -10.81 0.53
N GLN A 658 -7.51 -11.71 1.29
CA GLN A 658 -6.87 -12.91 0.73
C GLN A 658 -7.91 -13.89 0.20
N ASP A 659 -8.96 -14.17 0.98
CA ASP A 659 -10.08 -15.01 0.54
C ASP A 659 -10.79 -14.42 -0.68
N GLN A 660 -10.99 -13.09 -0.70
CA GLN A 660 -11.58 -12.37 -1.83
C GLN A 660 -10.74 -12.52 -3.10
N LEU A 661 -9.41 -12.38 -3.01
CA LEU A 661 -8.50 -12.60 -4.13
C LEU A 661 -8.60 -14.03 -4.65
N VAL A 662 -8.55 -15.02 -3.76
CA VAL A 662 -8.60 -16.43 -4.15
C VAL A 662 -9.91 -16.76 -4.86
N ILE A 663 -11.04 -16.34 -4.32
CA ILE A 663 -12.35 -16.56 -4.95
C ILE A 663 -12.44 -15.85 -6.30
N GLN A 664 -11.92 -14.65 -6.43
CA GLN A 664 -11.88 -13.94 -7.71
C GLN A 664 -11.06 -14.71 -8.75
N ILE A 665 -9.90 -15.25 -8.38
CA ILE A 665 -9.09 -16.09 -9.28
C ILE A 665 -9.80 -17.40 -9.61
N ILE A 666 -10.55 -17.99 -8.66
CA ILE A 666 -11.39 -19.17 -8.94
C ILE A 666 -12.49 -18.84 -9.96
N ILE A 667 -13.16 -17.69 -9.84
CA ILE A 667 -14.16 -17.23 -10.83
C ILE A 667 -13.52 -17.10 -12.22
N LEU A 668 -12.33 -16.51 -12.29
CA LEU A 668 -11.61 -16.37 -13.55
C LEU A 668 -11.25 -17.74 -14.14
N MET A 669 -10.69 -18.64 -13.32
CA MET A 669 -10.33 -20.00 -13.79
C MET A 669 -11.55 -20.78 -14.25
N ASP A 670 -12.69 -20.65 -13.55
CA ASP A 670 -13.97 -21.24 -13.96
C ASP A 670 -14.42 -20.72 -15.34
N ARG A 671 -14.33 -19.39 -15.55
CA ARG A 671 -14.66 -18.78 -16.84
C ARG A 671 -13.72 -19.25 -17.96
N LEU A 672 -12.42 -19.40 -17.68
CA LEU A 672 -11.45 -19.91 -18.64
C LEU A 672 -11.74 -21.37 -19.02
N LEU A 673 -12.09 -22.20 -18.05
CA LEU A 673 -12.48 -23.60 -18.28
C LEU A 673 -13.79 -23.71 -19.09
N GLN A 674 -14.81 -22.92 -18.73
CA GLN A 674 -16.10 -22.87 -19.45
C GLN A 674 -15.93 -22.39 -20.90
N LYS A 675 -15.02 -21.45 -21.16
CA LYS A 675 -14.70 -20.97 -22.51
C LYS A 675 -14.15 -22.10 -23.41
N GLU A 676 -13.49 -23.07 -22.82
CA GLU A 676 -12.98 -24.27 -23.49
C GLU A 676 -13.99 -25.45 -23.39
N ASN A 677 -15.28 -25.17 -23.11
CA ASN A 677 -16.35 -26.14 -22.95
C ASN A 677 -16.14 -27.17 -21.82
N LEU A 678 -15.39 -26.82 -20.79
CA LEU A 678 -15.16 -27.63 -19.60
C LEU A 678 -15.89 -27.01 -18.38
N ASP A 679 -17.11 -27.45 -18.14
CA ASP A 679 -17.89 -27.08 -16.94
C ASP A 679 -17.58 -28.07 -15.80
N LEU A 680 -16.77 -27.67 -14.84
CA LEU A 680 -16.40 -28.47 -13.67
C LEU A 680 -17.29 -28.26 -12.45
N LYS A 681 -18.45 -27.66 -12.61
CA LYS A 681 -19.40 -27.48 -11.50
C LYS A 681 -18.78 -26.83 -10.26
N LEU A 682 -17.96 -25.82 -10.49
CA LEU A 682 -17.37 -25.05 -9.40
C LEU A 682 -18.44 -24.21 -8.68
N THR A 683 -18.20 -23.89 -7.42
CA THR A 683 -19.09 -23.05 -6.60
C THR A 683 -18.32 -21.82 -6.11
N PRO A 684 -18.02 -20.85 -6.99
CA PRO A 684 -17.35 -19.62 -6.59
C PRO A 684 -18.37 -18.71 -5.87
N TYR A 685 -18.48 -18.88 -4.55
CA TYR A 685 -19.32 -18.02 -3.72
C TYR A 685 -18.71 -16.63 -3.58
N ARG A 686 -19.53 -15.63 -3.28
CA ARG A 686 -19.06 -14.25 -3.23
C ARG A 686 -18.41 -13.92 -1.89
N ILE A 687 -17.33 -13.16 -1.93
CA ILE A 687 -16.66 -12.57 -0.75
C ILE A 687 -16.43 -11.09 -1.03
N LEU A 688 -16.72 -10.26 -0.05
CA LEU A 688 -16.43 -8.84 -0.09
C LEU A 688 -15.81 -8.40 1.23
N ALA A 689 -14.54 -8.00 1.21
CA ALA A 689 -13.96 -7.26 2.31
C ALA A 689 -14.58 -5.85 2.35
N THR A 690 -15.06 -5.42 3.50
CA THR A 690 -15.61 -4.07 3.69
C THR A 690 -14.63 -3.12 4.36
N ASN A 691 -13.64 -3.67 5.04
CA ASN A 691 -12.43 -3.01 5.52
C ASN A 691 -11.34 -4.06 5.79
N ALA A 692 -10.17 -3.65 6.26
CA ALA A 692 -9.04 -4.55 6.52
C ALA A 692 -9.31 -5.65 7.56
N THR A 693 -10.38 -5.55 8.35
CA THR A 693 -10.71 -6.48 9.44
C THR A 693 -12.16 -6.94 9.45
N ALA A 694 -12.92 -6.66 8.41
CA ALA A 694 -14.32 -7.05 8.34
C ALA A 694 -14.77 -7.27 6.90
N GLY A 695 -15.80 -8.10 6.73
CA GLY A 695 -16.41 -8.30 5.44
C GLY A 695 -17.57 -9.32 5.49
N ALA A 696 -18.13 -9.52 4.31
CA ALA A 696 -19.25 -10.40 4.09
C ALA A 696 -18.87 -11.58 3.19
N VAL A 697 -19.42 -12.74 3.47
CA VAL A 697 -19.25 -13.97 2.69
C VAL A 697 -20.63 -14.52 2.37
N GLN A 698 -20.89 -14.87 1.14
CA GLN A 698 -22.09 -15.57 0.73
C GLN A 698 -22.12 -16.94 1.42
N PHE A 699 -23.21 -17.26 2.09
CA PHE A 699 -23.37 -18.56 2.71
C PHE A 699 -24.06 -19.53 1.76
N ILE A 700 -23.32 -20.56 1.36
CA ILE A 700 -23.87 -21.67 0.54
C ILE A 700 -24.30 -22.79 1.47
N PRO A 701 -25.58 -23.25 1.43
CA PRO A 701 -26.05 -24.37 2.22
C PRO A 701 -25.22 -25.64 1.93
N SER A 702 -24.42 -26.04 2.90
CA SER A 702 -23.47 -27.15 2.75
C SER A 702 -23.11 -27.75 4.10
N THR A 703 -22.45 -28.87 4.08
CA THR A 703 -21.99 -29.61 5.28
C THR A 703 -20.49 -29.85 5.14
N SER A 704 -19.71 -29.58 6.18
CA SER A 704 -18.28 -29.91 6.17
C SER A 704 -18.04 -31.42 6.13
N LEU A 705 -16.96 -31.86 5.48
CA LEU A 705 -16.62 -33.29 5.44
C LEU A 705 -16.42 -33.88 6.84
N SER A 706 -15.96 -33.08 7.80
CA SER A 706 -15.91 -33.49 9.20
C SER A 706 -17.28 -33.84 9.76
N ALA A 707 -18.28 -33.00 9.50
CA ALA A 707 -19.67 -33.25 9.93
C ALA A 707 -20.33 -34.36 9.13
N VAL A 708 -20.02 -34.49 7.83
CA VAL A 708 -20.46 -35.63 6.99
C VAL A 708 -19.96 -36.94 7.57
N SER A 709 -18.63 -37.04 7.89
CA SER A 709 -18.03 -38.22 8.46
C SER A 709 -18.63 -38.58 9.83
N ALA A 710 -18.88 -37.57 10.67
CA ALA A 710 -19.46 -37.76 11.99
C ALA A 710 -20.93 -38.27 11.93
N LYS A 711 -21.74 -37.74 11.02
CA LYS A 711 -23.18 -38.04 10.95
C LYS A 711 -23.53 -39.19 10.00
N TYR A 712 -22.89 -39.24 8.83
CA TYR A 712 -23.19 -40.20 7.76
C TYR A 712 -22.15 -41.27 7.56
N LYS A 713 -20.99 -41.19 8.26
CA LYS A 713 -19.83 -42.09 8.23
C LYS A 713 -19.02 -42.02 6.94
N SER A 714 -19.62 -41.71 5.79
CA SER A 714 -18.89 -41.52 4.54
C SER A 714 -19.56 -40.46 3.66
N VAL A 715 -18.78 -39.91 2.72
CA VAL A 715 -19.28 -38.97 1.70
C VAL A 715 -20.31 -39.66 0.80
N LEU A 716 -20.06 -40.92 0.41
CA LEU A 716 -20.96 -41.65 -0.42
C LEU A 716 -22.33 -41.83 0.27
N ALA A 717 -22.36 -42.18 1.56
CA ALA A 717 -23.60 -42.30 2.33
C ALA A 717 -24.37 -40.97 2.44
N TYR A 718 -23.66 -39.86 2.53
CA TYR A 718 -24.26 -38.51 2.49
C TYR A 718 -24.93 -38.21 1.14
N LEU A 719 -24.25 -38.52 0.03
CA LEU A 719 -24.80 -38.33 -1.32
C LEU A 719 -26.02 -39.22 -1.57
N GLN A 720 -25.95 -40.49 -1.13
CA GLN A 720 -27.07 -41.44 -1.18
C GLN A 720 -28.30 -40.97 -0.35
N ALA A 721 -28.06 -40.41 0.84
CA ALA A 721 -29.15 -39.93 1.70
C ALA A 721 -29.87 -38.70 1.10
N ASN A 722 -29.17 -37.84 0.36
CA ASN A 722 -29.75 -36.64 -0.23
C ASN A 722 -30.28 -36.87 -1.67
N ASN A 723 -29.67 -37.78 -2.45
CA ASN A 723 -30.01 -38.00 -3.85
C ASN A 723 -29.93 -39.51 -4.19
N PRO A 724 -30.81 -40.34 -3.62
CA PRO A 724 -30.80 -41.78 -3.86
C PRO A 724 -31.25 -42.12 -5.28
N ASP A 725 -30.59 -43.12 -5.89
CA ASP A 725 -31.02 -43.78 -7.11
C ASP A 725 -30.57 -45.24 -7.10
N GLU A 726 -31.53 -46.15 -6.97
CA GLU A 726 -31.26 -47.58 -6.89
C GLU A 726 -30.78 -48.18 -8.20
N ASN A 727 -30.98 -47.52 -9.34
CA ASN A 727 -30.54 -47.98 -10.66
C ASN A 727 -29.07 -47.70 -10.94
N GLU A 728 -28.45 -46.77 -10.18
CA GLU A 728 -27.06 -46.42 -10.37
C GLU A 728 -26.11 -47.27 -9.50
N PRO A 729 -24.92 -47.63 -10.00
CA PRO A 729 -23.99 -48.53 -9.32
C PRO A 729 -23.59 -48.12 -7.89
N LEU A 730 -23.51 -46.80 -7.66
CA LEU A 730 -23.19 -46.26 -6.33
C LEU A 730 -24.40 -45.81 -5.53
N GLY A 731 -25.64 -46.08 -6.00
CA GLY A 731 -26.86 -45.67 -5.32
C GLY A 731 -27.12 -44.19 -5.23
N VAL A 732 -26.50 -43.40 -6.08
CA VAL A 732 -26.56 -41.92 -6.15
C VAL A 732 -26.97 -41.51 -7.55
N ARG A 733 -27.84 -40.52 -7.69
CA ARG A 733 -28.21 -39.96 -8.99
C ARG A 733 -26.98 -39.57 -9.81
N LYS A 734 -27.02 -39.93 -11.09
CA LYS A 734 -25.91 -39.70 -12.02
C LYS A 734 -25.47 -38.25 -12.06
N GLU A 735 -26.40 -37.28 -12.09
CA GLU A 735 -26.11 -35.85 -12.16
C GLU A 735 -25.37 -35.36 -10.89
N THR A 736 -25.81 -35.87 -9.72
CA THR A 736 -25.16 -35.53 -8.43
C THR A 736 -23.75 -36.10 -8.35
N MET A 737 -23.56 -37.36 -8.78
CA MET A 737 -22.24 -37.96 -8.79
C MET A 737 -21.29 -37.28 -9.82
N ASP A 738 -21.80 -36.94 -11.00
CA ASP A 738 -21.04 -36.19 -12.00
C ASP A 738 -20.64 -34.81 -11.48
N THR A 739 -21.57 -34.11 -10.82
CA THR A 739 -21.30 -32.81 -10.17
C THR A 739 -20.21 -32.94 -9.10
N TYR A 740 -20.28 -33.98 -8.27
CA TYR A 740 -19.31 -34.25 -7.23
C TYR A 740 -17.91 -34.52 -7.80
N VAL A 741 -17.81 -35.40 -8.78
CA VAL A 741 -16.54 -35.76 -9.45
C VAL A 741 -15.92 -34.57 -10.14
N LYS A 742 -16.68 -33.78 -10.88
CA LYS A 742 -16.25 -32.60 -11.60
C LYS A 742 -15.75 -31.50 -10.65
N SER A 743 -16.55 -31.19 -9.60
CA SER A 743 -16.18 -30.17 -8.64
C SER A 743 -14.93 -30.56 -7.83
N CYS A 744 -14.81 -31.81 -7.42
CA CYS A 744 -13.59 -32.32 -6.81
C CYS A 744 -12.35 -32.13 -7.73
N ALA A 745 -12.48 -32.47 -9.02
CA ALA A 745 -11.38 -32.32 -9.97
C ALA A 745 -10.98 -30.86 -10.17
N GLY A 746 -11.93 -29.96 -10.34
CA GLY A 746 -11.69 -28.55 -10.50
C GLY A 746 -10.98 -27.94 -9.28
N TYR A 747 -11.49 -28.20 -8.07
CA TYR A 747 -10.84 -27.69 -6.86
C TYR A 747 -9.48 -28.31 -6.58
N CYS A 748 -9.23 -29.59 -6.89
CA CYS A 748 -7.90 -30.18 -6.79
C CYS A 748 -6.88 -29.46 -7.66
N VAL A 749 -7.22 -29.15 -8.91
CA VAL A 749 -6.32 -28.43 -9.83
C VAL A 749 -6.10 -26.99 -9.38
N ILE A 750 -7.19 -26.27 -9.08
CA ILE A 750 -7.11 -24.84 -8.73
C ILE A 750 -6.36 -24.63 -7.41
N THR A 751 -6.66 -25.44 -6.38
CA THR A 751 -5.96 -25.33 -5.09
C THR A 751 -4.49 -25.74 -5.18
N TYR A 752 -4.15 -26.66 -6.07
CA TYR A 752 -2.75 -26.97 -6.40
C TYR A 752 -2.07 -25.75 -7.03
N LEU A 753 -2.63 -25.15 -8.06
CA LEU A 753 -2.03 -24.00 -8.77
C LEU A 753 -1.85 -22.79 -7.83
N LEU A 754 -2.84 -22.51 -6.98
CA LEU A 754 -2.77 -21.42 -6.02
C LEU A 754 -1.98 -21.78 -4.76
N GLY A 755 -1.57 -23.03 -4.60
CA GLY A 755 -0.84 -23.49 -3.42
C GLY A 755 -1.58 -23.31 -2.11
N VAL A 756 -2.89 -23.60 -2.11
CA VAL A 756 -3.73 -23.43 -0.92
C VAL A 756 -3.35 -24.44 0.16
N GLY A 757 -3.04 -23.94 1.36
CA GLY A 757 -2.65 -24.71 2.53
C GLY A 757 -3.80 -24.95 3.52
N ASP A 758 -3.48 -25.51 4.68
CA ASP A 758 -4.38 -25.76 5.82
C ASP A 758 -5.70 -26.46 5.47
N ARG A 759 -5.62 -27.46 4.60
CA ARG A 759 -6.82 -28.20 4.18
C ARG A 759 -7.13 -29.32 5.17
N HIS A 760 -8.09 -29.11 6.03
CA HIS A 760 -8.68 -30.11 6.94
C HIS A 760 -10.15 -30.30 6.60
N LEU A 761 -10.78 -31.36 7.15
CA LEU A 761 -12.15 -31.74 6.80
C LEU A 761 -13.23 -30.69 7.15
N GLU A 762 -12.91 -29.69 7.97
CA GLU A 762 -13.83 -28.59 8.28
C GLU A 762 -13.82 -27.50 7.21
N ASN A 763 -12.71 -27.37 6.42
CA ASN A 763 -12.58 -26.40 5.33
C ASN A 763 -13.02 -26.98 3.97
N LEU A 764 -13.43 -28.24 3.95
CA LEU A 764 -13.94 -28.95 2.77
C LEU A 764 -15.45 -29.10 2.92
N LEU A 765 -16.20 -28.50 2.01
CA LEU A 765 -17.64 -28.39 2.10
C LEU A 765 -18.32 -29.16 0.96
N LEU A 766 -19.45 -29.79 1.29
CA LEU A 766 -20.26 -30.56 0.35
C LEU A 766 -21.73 -30.13 0.43
N ALA A 767 -22.26 -29.65 -0.68
CA ALA A 767 -23.66 -29.31 -0.81
C ALA A 767 -24.51 -30.56 -1.06
N PRO A 768 -25.83 -30.55 -0.73
CA PRO A 768 -26.70 -31.70 -0.91
C PRO A 768 -26.81 -32.18 -2.36
N ASP A 769 -26.61 -31.31 -3.32
CA ASP A 769 -26.71 -31.60 -4.77
C ASP A 769 -25.39 -32.12 -5.38
N GLY A 770 -24.37 -32.36 -4.55
CA GLY A 770 -23.07 -32.91 -4.97
C GLY A 770 -21.97 -31.89 -5.24
N HIS A 771 -22.25 -30.58 -5.18
CA HIS A 771 -21.18 -29.58 -5.33
C HIS A 771 -20.24 -29.67 -4.14
N PHE A 772 -18.96 -29.97 -4.46
CA PHE A 772 -17.85 -29.93 -3.51
C PHE A 772 -17.08 -28.62 -3.70
N PHE A 773 -16.72 -27.94 -2.60
CA PHE A 773 -15.95 -26.71 -2.65
C PHE A 773 -15.14 -26.47 -1.38
N HIS A 774 -14.19 -25.57 -1.48
CA HIS A 774 -13.30 -25.18 -0.39
C HIS A 774 -13.74 -23.85 0.25
N ALA A 775 -13.50 -23.73 1.53
CA ALA A 775 -13.66 -22.49 2.28
C ALA A 775 -12.40 -22.20 3.09
N ASP A 776 -12.25 -20.95 3.53
CA ASP A 776 -11.14 -20.47 4.35
C ASP A 776 -9.79 -20.59 3.64
N PHE A 777 -9.39 -19.51 2.98
CA PHE A 777 -8.12 -19.44 2.23
C PHE A 777 -7.04 -18.64 2.98
N GLY A 778 -6.96 -18.81 4.30
CA GLY A 778 -5.98 -18.14 5.15
C GLY A 778 -4.51 -18.48 4.84
N PHE A 779 -4.25 -19.53 4.05
CA PHE A 779 -2.91 -19.98 3.63
C PHE A 779 -2.89 -20.26 2.14
N ILE A 780 -2.07 -19.54 1.38
CA ILE A 780 -1.88 -19.69 -0.07
C ILE A 780 -0.39 -19.70 -0.43
N LEU A 781 -0.09 -19.82 -1.72
CA LEU A 781 1.27 -19.77 -2.27
C LEU A 781 2.24 -20.79 -1.62
N GLY A 782 1.73 -21.96 -1.27
CA GLY A 782 2.51 -23.04 -0.68
C GLY A 782 2.78 -22.89 0.82
N ARG A 783 2.19 -21.89 1.49
CA ARG A 783 2.20 -21.82 2.95
C ARG A 783 1.22 -22.82 3.54
N ASP A 784 1.64 -23.52 4.57
CA ASP A 784 0.81 -24.47 5.30
C ASP A 784 1.28 -24.49 6.77
N PRO A 785 0.39 -24.49 7.76
CA PRO A 785 0.78 -24.59 9.17
C PRO A 785 1.37 -25.98 9.53
N LYS A 786 1.10 -26.99 8.70
CA LYS A 786 1.64 -28.34 8.89
C LYS A 786 2.94 -28.51 8.11
N PRO A 787 4.04 -28.93 8.75
CA PRO A 787 5.26 -29.27 8.03
C PRO A 787 5.01 -30.48 7.11
N PHE A 788 5.56 -30.43 5.91
CA PHE A 788 5.46 -31.52 4.91
C PHE A 788 4.02 -31.84 4.45
N ALA A 789 3.14 -30.84 4.42
CA ALA A 789 1.80 -31.01 3.85
C ALA A 789 1.89 -31.44 2.36
N PRO A 790 1.05 -32.37 1.89
CA PRO A 790 1.06 -32.77 0.49
C PRO A 790 0.69 -31.59 -0.41
N MET A 791 1.35 -31.49 -1.56
CA MET A 791 1.11 -30.39 -2.50
C MET A 791 -0.29 -30.42 -3.12
N MET A 792 -0.84 -31.62 -3.33
CA MET A 792 -2.22 -31.80 -3.76
C MET A 792 -3.14 -32.09 -2.58
N LYS A 793 -4.28 -31.46 -2.56
CA LYS A 793 -5.29 -31.58 -1.48
C LYS A 793 -6.40 -32.56 -1.87
N LEU A 794 -6.04 -33.82 -1.93
CA LEU A 794 -6.98 -34.95 -2.15
C LEU A 794 -7.01 -35.81 -0.89
N CYS A 795 -8.12 -35.82 -0.15
CA CYS A 795 -8.26 -36.60 1.08
C CYS A 795 -8.94 -37.96 0.82
N LYS A 796 -8.81 -38.86 1.79
CA LYS A 796 -9.38 -40.21 1.72
C LYS A 796 -10.88 -40.19 1.50
N GLU A 797 -11.59 -39.32 2.23
CA GLU A 797 -13.06 -39.19 2.17
C GLU A 797 -13.54 -38.79 0.76
N MET A 798 -12.74 -37.96 0.05
CA MET A 798 -13.05 -37.58 -1.34
C MET A 798 -12.96 -38.78 -2.28
N VAL A 799 -11.90 -39.60 -2.16
CA VAL A 799 -11.70 -40.79 -3.00
C VAL A 799 -12.76 -41.86 -2.70
N GLU A 800 -13.06 -42.08 -1.41
CA GLU A 800 -14.15 -43.01 -0.99
C GLU A 800 -15.51 -42.57 -1.52
N GLY A 801 -15.77 -41.25 -1.55
CA GLY A 801 -16.99 -40.68 -2.14
C GLY A 801 -17.17 -40.97 -3.62
N MET A 802 -16.06 -41.19 -4.35
CA MET A 802 -16.04 -41.57 -5.75
C MET A 802 -16.10 -43.10 -5.96
N GLY A 803 -16.23 -43.89 -4.89
CA GLY A 803 -16.24 -45.36 -4.96
C GLY A 803 -14.87 -46.03 -4.91
N GLY A 804 -13.81 -45.26 -4.52
CA GLY A 804 -12.44 -45.74 -4.39
C GLY A 804 -11.59 -45.60 -5.63
N THR A 805 -10.29 -45.92 -5.52
CA THR A 805 -9.28 -45.67 -6.55
C THR A 805 -9.46 -46.50 -7.84
N THR A 806 -10.25 -47.56 -7.79
CA THR A 806 -10.51 -48.44 -8.95
C THR A 806 -11.84 -48.15 -9.65
N SER A 807 -12.62 -47.20 -9.14
CA SER A 807 -13.92 -46.84 -9.67
C SER A 807 -13.86 -46.12 -11.02
N PRO A 808 -14.85 -46.25 -11.89
CA PRO A 808 -14.94 -45.44 -13.11
C PRO A 808 -14.97 -43.93 -12.82
N GLN A 809 -15.60 -43.51 -11.71
CA GLN A 809 -15.72 -42.14 -11.27
C GLN A 809 -14.36 -41.56 -10.90
N TYR A 810 -13.50 -42.33 -10.27
CA TYR A 810 -12.13 -41.88 -9.97
C TYR A 810 -11.26 -41.76 -11.26
N LEU A 811 -11.48 -42.63 -12.24
CA LEU A 811 -10.79 -42.48 -13.56
C LEU A 811 -11.30 -41.23 -14.28
N GLN A 812 -12.57 -40.93 -14.25
CA GLN A 812 -13.13 -39.69 -14.79
C GLN A 812 -12.61 -38.47 -14.04
N PHE A 813 -12.50 -38.50 -12.70
CA PHE A 813 -11.87 -37.45 -11.90
C PHE A 813 -10.46 -37.14 -12.41
N LYS A 814 -9.61 -38.13 -12.61
CA LYS A 814 -8.25 -37.93 -13.16
C LYS A 814 -8.29 -37.28 -14.54
N GLN A 815 -9.16 -37.73 -15.44
CA GLN A 815 -9.31 -37.11 -16.75
C GLN A 815 -9.72 -35.65 -16.68
N TYR A 816 -10.68 -35.30 -15.83
CA TYR A 816 -11.06 -33.89 -15.61
C TYR A 816 -9.91 -33.08 -15.04
N CYS A 817 -9.13 -33.63 -14.10
CA CYS A 817 -7.93 -32.97 -13.58
C CYS A 817 -6.92 -32.66 -14.70
N PHE A 818 -6.60 -33.64 -15.56
CA PHE A 818 -5.63 -33.45 -16.65
C PHE A 818 -6.10 -32.39 -17.64
N THR A 819 -7.37 -32.48 -18.07
CA THR A 819 -7.95 -31.50 -18.98
C THR A 819 -7.98 -30.09 -18.36
N ALA A 820 -8.38 -29.97 -17.11
CA ALA A 820 -8.39 -28.67 -16.41
C ALA A 820 -6.99 -28.10 -16.28
N TYR A 821 -6.02 -28.90 -15.87
CA TYR A 821 -4.64 -28.44 -15.71
C TYR A 821 -4.02 -27.97 -17.03
N THR A 822 -4.17 -28.72 -18.12
CA THR A 822 -3.66 -28.33 -19.43
C THR A 822 -4.37 -27.11 -19.99
N THR A 823 -5.66 -26.98 -19.77
CA THR A 823 -6.45 -25.81 -20.16
C THR A 823 -5.97 -24.54 -19.43
N LEU A 824 -5.80 -24.61 -18.10
CA LEU A 824 -5.34 -23.46 -17.32
C LEU A 824 -3.87 -23.08 -17.61
N ARG A 825 -3.01 -24.06 -17.97
CA ARG A 825 -1.65 -23.80 -18.44
C ARG A 825 -1.63 -22.90 -19.68
N LYS A 826 -2.57 -23.02 -20.60
CA LYS A 826 -2.67 -22.16 -21.80
C LYS A 826 -2.96 -20.71 -21.45
N SER A 827 -3.58 -20.46 -20.31
CA SER A 827 -3.91 -19.13 -19.79
C SER A 827 -2.98 -18.68 -18.64
N ALA A 828 -1.82 -19.35 -18.49
CA ALA A 828 -0.90 -19.05 -17.39
C ALA A 828 -0.44 -17.59 -17.39
N ASN A 829 -0.16 -17.00 -18.56
CA ASN A 829 0.27 -15.60 -18.67
C ASN A 829 -0.74 -14.63 -18.04
N LEU A 830 -2.02 -14.82 -18.31
CA LEU A 830 -3.08 -13.99 -17.71
C LEU A 830 -3.04 -14.09 -16.17
N ILE A 831 -2.97 -15.32 -15.64
CA ILE A 831 -2.97 -15.56 -14.19
C ILE A 831 -1.70 -14.96 -13.56
N LEU A 832 -0.53 -15.15 -14.18
CA LEU A 832 0.74 -14.57 -13.70
C LEU A 832 0.72 -13.04 -13.71
N ASN A 833 0.16 -12.41 -14.74
CA ASN A 833 0.00 -10.96 -14.82
C ASN A 833 -0.89 -10.42 -13.71
N LEU A 834 -2.00 -11.12 -13.41
CA LEU A 834 -2.88 -10.73 -12.31
C LEU A 834 -2.18 -10.82 -10.95
N PHE A 835 -1.37 -11.86 -10.71
CA PHE A 835 -0.56 -11.95 -9.50
C PHE A 835 0.54 -10.87 -9.47
N SER A 836 1.15 -10.54 -10.61
CA SER A 836 2.14 -9.46 -10.70
C SER A 836 1.57 -8.10 -10.28
N LEU A 837 0.33 -7.81 -10.64
CA LEU A 837 -0.36 -6.59 -10.20
C LEU A 837 -0.69 -6.57 -8.71
N MET A 838 -0.67 -7.74 -8.05
CA MET A 838 -0.98 -7.89 -6.62
C MET A 838 0.27 -7.93 -5.72
N VAL A 839 1.48 -7.87 -6.26
CA VAL A 839 2.73 -8.00 -5.50
C VAL A 839 2.84 -6.96 -4.37
N ASP A 840 2.43 -5.73 -4.65
CA ASP A 840 2.43 -4.63 -3.68
C ASP A 840 1.08 -4.48 -2.94
N ALA A 841 0.17 -5.42 -3.13
CA ALA A 841 -1.08 -5.46 -2.37
C ALA A 841 -0.78 -5.92 -0.93
N ASN A 842 -1.46 -5.28 0.04
CA ASN A 842 -1.30 -5.64 1.45
C ASN A 842 -2.09 -6.92 1.80
N ILE A 843 -1.83 -7.99 1.06
CA ILE A 843 -2.45 -9.31 1.28
C ILE A 843 -1.52 -10.16 2.15
N PRO A 844 -2.03 -10.84 3.20
CA PRO A 844 -1.21 -11.49 4.22
C PRO A 844 -0.08 -12.38 3.67
N ASP A 845 -0.38 -13.33 2.78
CA ASP A 845 0.62 -14.27 2.30
C ASP A 845 1.51 -13.72 1.17
N ILE A 846 0.99 -12.79 0.37
CA ILE A 846 1.80 -12.10 -0.64
C ILE A 846 2.83 -11.20 0.04
N ARG A 847 2.42 -10.47 1.07
CA ARG A 847 3.28 -9.56 1.83
C ARG A 847 4.47 -10.25 2.51
N VAL A 848 4.38 -11.53 2.81
CA VAL A 848 5.48 -12.26 3.46
C VAL A 848 6.69 -12.40 2.54
N GLU A 849 6.48 -12.71 1.27
CA GLU A 849 7.52 -12.83 0.26
C GLU A 849 7.02 -12.30 -1.09
N PRO A 850 6.87 -10.97 -1.24
CA PRO A 850 6.29 -10.36 -2.45
C PRO A 850 7.03 -10.76 -3.72
N ASP A 851 8.36 -10.73 -3.67
CA ASP A 851 9.23 -11.05 -4.82
C ASP A 851 9.09 -12.49 -5.32
N LYS A 852 8.63 -13.39 -4.46
CA LYS A 852 8.46 -14.82 -4.80
C LYS A 852 7.02 -15.19 -5.12
N ALA A 853 6.06 -14.31 -4.89
CA ALA A 853 4.64 -14.63 -5.03
C ALA A 853 4.29 -15.12 -6.45
N VAL A 854 4.70 -14.37 -7.46
CA VAL A 854 4.47 -14.73 -8.86
C VAL A 854 5.25 -16.00 -9.25
N PHE A 855 6.49 -16.12 -8.79
CA PHE A 855 7.34 -17.29 -9.05
C PHE A 855 6.73 -18.57 -8.49
N LYS A 856 6.18 -18.55 -7.28
CA LYS A 856 5.52 -19.71 -6.65
C LYS A 856 4.28 -20.19 -7.42
N VAL A 857 3.55 -19.29 -8.07
CA VAL A 857 2.43 -19.65 -8.94
C VAL A 857 2.97 -20.21 -10.26
N LYS A 858 3.96 -19.54 -10.86
CA LYS A 858 4.61 -19.95 -12.11
C LYS A 858 5.15 -21.37 -12.03
N GLU A 859 5.89 -21.68 -10.96
CA GLU A 859 6.51 -22.99 -10.73
C GLU A 859 5.50 -24.15 -10.82
N ARG A 860 4.25 -23.92 -10.37
CA ARG A 860 3.19 -24.93 -10.38
C ARG A 860 2.56 -25.17 -11.75
N PHE A 861 2.75 -24.26 -12.69
CA PHE A 861 2.32 -24.44 -14.07
C PHE A 861 3.28 -25.33 -14.88
N HIS A 862 4.54 -25.48 -14.45
CA HIS A 862 5.58 -26.22 -15.15
C HIS A 862 5.61 -25.90 -16.65
N LEU A 863 5.72 -24.59 -16.97
CA LEU A 863 5.63 -24.09 -18.35
C LEU A 863 6.78 -24.59 -19.24
N GLU A 864 7.89 -25.00 -18.63
CA GLU A 864 9.05 -25.61 -19.28
C GLU A 864 8.78 -27.04 -19.81
N MET A 865 7.76 -27.73 -19.28
CA MET A 865 7.39 -29.08 -19.67
C MET A 865 6.45 -29.07 -20.87
N THR A 866 6.57 -30.08 -21.73
CA THR A 866 5.56 -30.37 -22.75
C THR A 866 4.22 -30.73 -22.12
N GLU A 867 3.12 -30.69 -22.85
CA GLU A 867 1.80 -31.03 -22.34
C GLU A 867 1.74 -32.47 -21.80
N GLU A 868 2.36 -33.42 -22.48
CA GLU A 868 2.41 -34.81 -22.04
C GLU A 868 3.24 -35.00 -20.75
N GLU A 869 4.37 -34.32 -20.63
CA GLU A 869 5.22 -34.39 -19.45
C GLU A 869 4.50 -33.76 -18.24
N ALA A 870 3.83 -32.65 -18.46
CA ALA A 870 3.05 -31.99 -17.42
C ALA A 870 1.86 -32.84 -16.93
N ILE A 871 1.17 -33.56 -17.82
CA ILE A 871 0.12 -34.51 -17.43
C ILE A 871 0.70 -35.66 -16.60
N ARG A 872 1.84 -36.25 -17.02
CA ARG A 872 2.50 -37.33 -16.25
C ARG A 872 2.93 -36.84 -14.86
N HIS A 873 3.50 -35.64 -14.79
CA HIS A 873 3.88 -35.03 -13.53
C HIS A 873 2.64 -34.81 -12.62
N PHE A 874 1.54 -34.31 -13.18
CA PHE A 874 0.31 -34.08 -12.42
C PHE A 874 -0.31 -35.43 -11.98
N GLU A 875 -0.28 -36.47 -12.80
CA GLU A 875 -0.71 -37.82 -12.42
C GLU A 875 0.11 -38.38 -11.25
N GLN A 876 1.44 -38.13 -11.27
CA GLN A 876 2.30 -38.53 -10.16
C GLN A 876 1.92 -37.80 -8.88
N LEU A 877 1.63 -36.50 -8.91
CA LEU A 877 1.16 -35.72 -7.75
C LEU A 877 -0.13 -36.28 -7.16
N ILE A 878 -1.09 -36.70 -8.02
CA ILE A 878 -2.30 -37.39 -7.57
C ILE A 878 -1.94 -38.70 -6.87
N GLY A 879 -1.05 -39.51 -7.46
CA GLY A 879 -0.59 -40.77 -6.89
C GLY A 879 0.10 -40.59 -5.55
N ASP A 880 0.99 -39.62 -5.43
CA ASP A 880 1.73 -39.30 -4.20
C ASP A 880 0.76 -38.84 -3.08
N SER A 881 -0.23 -38.01 -3.42
CA SER A 881 -1.26 -37.61 -2.46
C SER A 881 -2.06 -38.81 -1.92
N VAL A 882 -2.48 -39.72 -2.80
CA VAL A 882 -3.20 -40.93 -2.41
C VAL A 882 -2.32 -41.86 -1.57
N ASN A 883 -1.05 -42.06 -1.95
CA ASN A 883 -0.10 -42.90 -1.22
C ASN A 883 0.24 -42.34 0.17
N ALA A 884 0.39 -41.02 0.30
CA ALA A 884 0.59 -40.37 1.58
C ALA A 884 -0.58 -40.59 2.56
N ILE A 885 -1.80 -40.64 2.04
CA ILE A 885 -3.01 -40.93 2.81
C ILE A 885 -2.97 -42.38 3.35
N PHE A 886 -2.58 -43.35 2.53
CA PHE A 886 -2.49 -44.75 2.94
C PHE A 886 -1.32 -45.01 3.91
N GLY A 887 -0.19 -44.30 3.77
CA GLY A 887 0.95 -44.36 4.69
C GLY A 887 0.57 -43.99 6.12
N VAL A 888 -0.17 -42.88 6.31
CA VAL A 888 -0.64 -42.43 7.64
C VAL A 888 -1.61 -43.45 8.27
N VAL A 889 -2.40 -44.14 7.45
CA VAL A 889 -3.32 -45.20 7.95
C VAL A 889 -2.54 -46.44 8.41
N ILE A 890 -1.47 -46.82 7.69
CA ILE A 890 -0.62 -47.93 8.04
C ILE A 890 0.16 -47.62 9.32
N ASP A 891 0.68 -46.43 9.49
CA ASP A 891 1.38 -45.99 10.70
C ASP A 891 0.47 -45.97 11.92
N ARG A 892 -0.78 -45.48 11.78
CA ARG A 892 -1.78 -45.57 12.88
C ARG A 892 -2.23 -46.99 13.18
N LEU A 893 -2.30 -47.85 12.17
CA LEU A 893 -2.56 -49.29 12.39
C LEU A 893 -1.36 -49.96 13.10
N HIS A 894 -0.13 -49.58 12.75
CA HIS A 894 1.09 -50.05 13.42
C HIS A 894 1.18 -49.60 14.87
N GLU A 895 0.86 -48.30 15.16
CA GLU A 895 0.78 -47.80 16.54
C GLU A 895 -0.34 -48.51 17.33
N PHE A 896 -1.48 -48.76 16.71
CA PHE A 896 -2.61 -49.48 17.35
C PHE A 896 -2.23 -50.94 17.65
N VAL A 897 -1.56 -51.63 16.73
CA VAL A 897 -1.07 -52.98 16.90
C VAL A 897 0.07 -53.07 17.89
N GLN A 898 0.98 -52.05 17.95
CA GLN A 898 2.01 -51.98 18.99
C GLN A 898 1.43 -51.68 20.37
N GLY A 899 0.40 -50.83 20.46
CA GLY A 899 -0.34 -50.56 21.69
C GLY A 899 -1.13 -51.75 22.22
N TRP A 900 -1.38 -52.78 21.40
CA TRP A 900 -2.01 -54.03 21.79
C TRP A 900 -0.97 -55.07 22.22
N ARG A 901 0.34 -54.85 21.95
CA ARG A 901 1.44 -55.77 22.34
C ARG A 901 2.22 -55.26 23.50
N ALA A 902 1.98 -54.04 24.00
CA ALA A 902 2.45 -53.52 25.27
C ALA A 902 1.33 -53.64 26.34
#